data_fc0a9cff98926a5913bb6925dccad44f
#
_entry.id   fc0a9cff98926a5913bb6925dccad44f
#
_cell.length_a   1.000
_cell.length_b   1.000
_cell.length_c   1.000
_cell.angle_alpha   90.00
_cell.angle_beta   90.00
_cell.angle_gamma   90.00
#
_symmetry.space_group_name_H-M   'P 1'
#
loop_
_entity.id
_entity.type
_entity.pdbx_description
1 polymer ?
#
loop_
_entity_poly.entity_id
_entity_poly.type
_entity_poly.pdbx_seq_one_letter_code
_entity_poly.pdbx_strand_id
1 'polypeptide(L)'
;MSIVLDHVSKRFGAHVALDEVSLEVADSELFVLLGGSGSGKSTALRIIAGLTRPDEGRILLQGERVDHLPPQKRGVGFVFQNYSLFQHMTVGRNIEFGMRIHKVPHAERLRRREELLNLIGLEGMADRLPRRLSGGQQQRVAVARALAYQPAVLLMDEPFGALDVRTRSQLRRSLKEVQQKLKVTTILVTHDQEEAFELADRIGILERGHLVEVGPPASLYRRPKTELVARFLGEANLLVGEIRGGRLHVGESILTLPAEAPQVTGSLEVKVLIRPEELEVRPRGASIDGKGLGLGKILETLQAGPVLRMKVGVPSLRGTPILSPEPVFGQAEPTLIAHALPEIGELPVLVPGAPVQLAVRNLHVIPHEGGSLLVCIDGSELAGRSLDFAARVAAQMHGRMEILGVAEKPNEETRAREGLSAALQGYSSEFPSLKTRLRAGNAGDRILEELDRGVYDMVVLGCRGRHGPARSMGSTTGKVVMQSRVPILIVPEARRSLKKILICMASGVSGRSDVIFAGRLAGRAGAQATLLHVMEGDQPGLPGAAPDPRTTEYLRELTTERLARGILTLKLMGVPSEMKVRQGVAAAEILEEARSGDYDLIALGALEPPRSEDSDGRALIDVVLEHARRPVLIVPAPQEKGT
;
A
#
# COMPACT_ATOMS: atom_id res chain seq x y z
N MET A 1 -15.83 17.86 -21.82
CA MET A 1 -15.17 16.69 -21.18
C MET A 1 -15.50 15.46 -21.96
N SER A 2 -14.49 14.72 -22.39
CA SER A 2 -14.68 13.59 -23.30
C SER A 2 -15.11 12.32 -22.59
N ILE A 3 -14.62 12.06 -21.36
CA ILE A 3 -14.97 10.86 -20.60
C ILE A 3 -15.27 11.27 -19.15
N VAL A 4 -16.43 10.84 -18.64
CA VAL A 4 -16.78 11.03 -17.23
C VAL A 4 -17.25 9.70 -16.64
N LEU A 5 -16.62 9.27 -15.57
CA LEU A 5 -17.12 8.25 -14.67
C LEU A 5 -17.70 8.97 -13.45
N ASP A 6 -18.94 8.67 -13.09
CA ASP A 6 -19.62 9.30 -11.97
C ASP A 6 -20.10 8.22 -11.00
N HIS A 7 -19.39 8.08 -9.87
CA HIS A 7 -19.60 7.09 -8.79
C HIS A 7 -19.75 5.64 -9.31
N VAL A 8 -18.87 5.24 -10.24
CA VAL A 8 -18.94 3.92 -10.88
C VAL A 8 -18.45 2.84 -9.93
N SER A 9 -19.31 1.87 -9.64
CA SER A 9 -18.99 0.70 -8.83
C SER A 9 -19.17 -0.60 -9.61
N LYS A 10 -18.31 -1.61 -9.30
CA LYS A 10 -18.38 -2.95 -9.90
C LYS A 10 -17.93 -4.04 -8.93
N ARG A 11 -18.74 -5.09 -8.82
CA ARG A 11 -18.49 -6.26 -7.98
C ARG A 11 -18.51 -7.55 -8.81
N PHE A 12 -17.67 -8.48 -8.45
CA PHE A 12 -17.68 -9.85 -8.97
C PHE A 12 -17.80 -10.82 -7.79
N GLY A 13 -19.02 -11.26 -7.51
CA GLY A 13 -19.32 -11.99 -6.28
C GLY A 13 -19.01 -11.14 -5.03
N ALA A 14 -18.17 -11.63 -4.14
CA ALA A 14 -17.73 -10.90 -2.95
C ALA A 14 -16.62 -9.85 -3.24
N HIS A 15 -15.94 -9.96 -4.39
CA HIS A 15 -14.83 -9.07 -4.74
C HIS A 15 -15.32 -7.73 -5.30
N VAL A 16 -14.91 -6.62 -4.68
CA VAL A 16 -15.16 -5.25 -5.16
C VAL A 16 -14.02 -4.84 -6.07
N ALA A 17 -14.30 -4.77 -7.36
CA ALA A 17 -13.30 -4.39 -8.38
C ALA A 17 -13.19 -2.88 -8.57
N LEU A 18 -14.31 -2.14 -8.42
CA LEU A 18 -14.36 -0.67 -8.39
C LEU A 18 -15.37 -0.25 -7.33
N ASP A 19 -15.07 0.81 -6.58
CA ASP A 19 -15.92 1.35 -5.53
C ASP A 19 -16.01 2.87 -5.66
N GLU A 20 -17.18 3.37 -6.08
CA GLU A 20 -17.52 4.78 -6.24
C GLU A 20 -16.48 5.60 -7.04
N VAL A 21 -15.90 5.02 -8.08
CA VAL A 21 -14.87 5.68 -8.88
C VAL A 21 -15.46 6.84 -9.68
N SER A 22 -14.96 8.05 -9.40
CA SER A 22 -15.30 9.26 -10.14
C SER A 22 -14.06 9.82 -10.83
N LEU A 23 -14.12 10.00 -12.15
CA LEU A 23 -13.01 10.41 -13.00
C LEU A 23 -13.50 11.25 -14.16
N GLU A 24 -12.79 12.32 -14.45
CA GLU A 24 -13.01 13.16 -15.63
C GLU A 24 -11.73 13.24 -16.46
N VAL A 25 -11.86 12.95 -17.76
CA VAL A 25 -10.79 13.06 -18.75
C VAL A 25 -11.18 14.12 -19.79
N ALA A 26 -10.28 15.05 -20.05
CA ALA A 26 -10.52 16.15 -21.00
C ALA A 26 -10.43 15.68 -22.45
N ASP A 27 -10.93 16.52 -23.37
CA ASP A 27 -10.80 16.27 -24.81
C ASP A 27 -9.33 16.27 -25.22
N SER A 28 -8.93 15.31 -26.05
CA SER A 28 -7.56 15.14 -26.55
C SER A 28 -6.51 14.85 -25.46
N GLU A 29 -6.92 14.58 -24.23
CA GLU A 29 -6.02 14.21 -23.12
C GLU A 29 -5.53 12.76 -23.27
N LEU A 30 -4.26 12.50 -22.98
CA LEU A 30 -3.72 11.18 -22.71
C LEU A 30 -3.69 10.95 -21.19
N PHE A 31 -4.72 10.28 -20.71
CA PHE A 31 -4.86 9.92 -19.30
C PHE A 31 -4.30 8.53 -19.04
N VAL A 32 -3.46 8.37 -18.03
CA VAL A 32 -2.95 7.06 -17.63
C VAL A 32 -3.57 6.64 -16.30
N LEU A 33 -4.20 5.47 -16.28
CA LEU A 33 -4.66 4.83 -15.05
C LEU A 33 -3.60 3.85 -14.56
N LEU A 34 -2.95 4.20 -13.47
CA LEU A 34 -1.79 3.51 -12.90
C LEU A 34 -2.19 2.81 -11.59
N GLY A 35 -1.65 1.63 -11.31
CA GLY A 35 -1.93 0.90 -10.07
C GLY A 35 -1.35 -0.50 -10.06
N GLY A 36 -1.35 -1.16 -8.91
CA GLY A 36 -0.89 -2.53 -8.75
C GLY A 36 -1.75 -3.56 -9.49
N SER A 37 -1.30 -4.82 -9.55
CA SER A 37 -2.12 -5.91 -10.08
C SER A 37 -3.39 -6.08 -9.24
N GLY A 38 -4.53 -6.29 -9.88
CA GLY A 38 -5.81 -6.45 -9.18
C GLY A 38 -6.44 -5.14 -8.66
N SER A 39 -5.87 -3.96 -8.92
CA SER A 39 -6.44 -2.69 -8.44
C SER A 39 -7.75 -2.24 -9.12
N GLY A 40 -8.19 -2.93 -10.19
CA GLY A 40 -9.44 -2.62 -10.91
C GLY A 40 -9.28 -1.90 -12.25
N LYS A 41 -8.04 -1.59 -12.69
CA LYS A 41 -7.74 -0.82 -13.92
C LYS A 41 -8.39 -1.38 -15.18
N SER A 42 -8.13 -2.65 -15.48
CA SER A 42 -8.72 -3.31 -16.67
C SER A 42 -10.25 -3.41 -16.57
N THR A 43 -10.77 -3.51 -15.34
CA THR A 43 -12.24 -3.47 -15.11
C THR A 43 -12.80 -2.10 -15.47
N ALA A 44 -12.18 -1.01 -15.03
CA ALA A 44 -12.58 0.35 -15.40
C ALA A 44 -12.58 0.54 -16.93
N LEU A 45 -11.49 0.10 -17.58
CA LEU A 45 -11.37 0.20 -19.03
C LEU A 45 -12.45 -0.59 -19.76
N ARG A 46 -12.74 -1.83 -19.33
CA ARG A 46 -13.80 -2.67 -19.91
C ARG A 46 -15.20 -2.10 -19.67
N ILE A 47 -15.42 -1.43 -18.55
CA ILE A 47 -16.69 -0.75 -18.25
C ILE A 47 -16.86 0.46 -19.18
N ILE A 48 -15.85 1.28 -19.41
CA ILE A 48 -15.90 2.40 -20.36
C ILE A 48 -16.17 1.89 -21.78
N ALA A 49 -15.51 0.80 -22.18
CA ALA A 49 -15.71 0.17 -23.49
C ALA A 49 -17.09 -0.48 -23.66
N GLY A 50 -17.84 -0.72 -22.58
CA GLY A 50 -19.12 -1.43 -22.62
C GLY A 50 -19.01 -2.96 -22.67
N LEU A 51 -17.79 -3.49 -22.46
CA LEU A 51 -17.54 -4.93 -22.38
C LEU A 51 -18.01 -5.53 -21.03
N THR A 52 -18.13 -4.69 -20.03
CA THR A 52 -18.66 -5.02 -18.70
C THR A 52 -19.63 -3.92 -18.28
N ARG A 53 -20.76 -4.29 -17.67
CA ARG A 53 -21.72 -3.30 -17.14
C ARG A 53 -21.31 -2.90 -15.72
N PRO A 54 -21.37 -1.62 -15.35
CA PRO A 54 -21.25 -1.20 -13.96
C PRO A 54 -22.48 -1.72 -13.18
N ASP A 55 -22.32 -1.87 -11.87
CA ASP A 55 -23.44 -2.20 -10.97
C ASP A 55 -24.12 -0.91 -10.50
N GLU A 56 -23.33 0.16 -10.30
CA GLU A 56 -23.79 1.49 -9.88
C GLU A 56 -23.01 2.58 -10.64
N GLY A 57 -23.57 3.80 -10.66
CA GLY A 57 -22.94 4.96 -11.27
C GLY A 57 -23.34 5.19 -12.73
N ARG A 58 -22.67 6.17 -13.37
CA ARG A 58 -22.96 6.62 -14.74
C ARG A 58 -21.66 6.81 -15.53
N ILE A 59 -21.76 6.61 -16.85
CA ILE A 59 -20.64 6.83 -17.78
C ILE A 59 -21.12 7.77 -18.88
N LEU A 60 -20.36 8.85 -19.07
CA LEU A 60 -20.60 9.76 -20.18
C LEU A 60 -19.38 9.73 -21.11
N LEU A 61 -19.63 9.63 -22.41
CA LEU A 61 -18.64 9.83 -23.47
C LEU A 61 -19.11 11.01 -24.32
N GLN A 62 -18.25 12.03 -24.48
CA GLN A 62 -18.58 13.27 -25.20
C GLN A 62 -19.89 13.96 -24.72
N GLY A 63 -20.19 13.83 -23.43
CA GLY A 63 -21.39 14.38 -22.82
C GLY A 63 -22.64 13.50 -22.93
N GLU A 64 -22.59 12.41 -23.70
CA GLU A 64 -23.71 11.46 -23.85
C GLU A 64 -23.56 10.30 -22.84
N ARG A 65 -24.66 9.93 -22.20
CA ARG A 65 -24.72 8.79 -21.27
C ARG A 65 -24.71 7.47 -22.05
N VAL A 66 -23.70 6.61 -21.78
CA VAL A 66 -23.45 5.40 -22.57
C VAL A 66 -23.48 4.08 -21.77
N ASP A 67 -23.71 4.10 -20.47
CA ASP A 67 -23.69 2.89 -19.63
C ASP A 67 -24.70 1.82 -20.07
N HIS A 68 -25.80 2.21 -20.69
CA HIS A 68 -26.82 1.32 -21.26
C HIS A 68 -26.50 0.82 -22.69
N LEU A 69 -25.51 1.46 -23.37
CA LEU A 69 -25.19 1.13 -24.76
C LEU A 69 -24.22 -0.07 -24.86
N PRO A 70 -24.39 -0.95 -25.84
CA PRO A 70 -23.42 -2.02 -26.11
C PRO A 70 -22.14 -1.44 -26.74
N PRO A 71 -21.01 -2.17 -26.70
CA PRO A 71 -19.68 -1.68 -27.14
C PRO A 71 -19.69 -1.08 -28.55
N GLN A 72 -20.41 -1.70 -29.49
CA GLN A 72 -20.46 -1.29 -30.90
C GLN A 72 -21.07 0.11 -31.13
N LYS A 73 -21.84 0.60 -30.15
CA LYS A 73 -22.51 1.91 -30.23
C LYS A 73 -21.82 3.02 -29.46
N ARG A 74 -20.68 2.71 -28.75
CA ARG A 74 -19.97 3.69 -27.93
C ARG A 74 -18.91 4.50 -28.68
N GLY A 75 -18.60 4.15 -29.95
CA GLY A 75 -17.57 4.86 -30.73
C GLY A 75 -16.16 4.79 -30.14
N VAL A 76 -15.81 3.70 -29.46
CA VAL A 76 -14.56 3.53 -28.72
C VAL A 76 -13.61 2.60 -29.46
N GLY A 77 -12.37 3.02 -29.72
CA GLY A 77 -11.27 2.15 -30.14
C GLY A 77 -10.66 1.43 -28.94
N PHE A 78 -10.41 0.13 -29.06
CA PHE A 78 -9.84 -0.67 -27.96
C PHE A 78 -8.61 -1.46 -28.42
N VAL A 79 -7.51 -1.35 -27.66
CA VAL A 79 -6.28 -2.13 -27.79
C VAL A 79 -6.16 -3.06 -26.60
N PHE A 80 -6.22 -4.37 -26.84
CA PHE A 80 -6.10 -5.40 -25.81
C PHE A 80 -4.64 -5.69 -25.48
N GLN A 81 -4.37 -6.19 -24.29
CA GLN A 81 -3.05 -6.54 -23.76
C GLN A 81 -2.27 -7.50 -24.69
N ASN A 82 -2.93 -8.46 -25.32
CA ASN A 82 -2.35 -9.42 -26.25
C ASN A 82 -2.52 -9.01 -27.74
N TYR A 83 -2.75 -7.69 -27.97
CA TYR A 83 -2.99 -7.08 -29.29
C TYR A 83 -4.21 -7.63 -30.06
N SER A 84 -4.61 -8.85 -29.84
CA SER A 84 -5.78 -9.55 -30.43
C SER A 84 -5.92 -9.36 -31.94
N LEU A 85 -4.79 -9.43 -32.69
CA LEU A 85 -4.81 -9.36 -34.15
C LEU A 85 -5.39 -10.63 -34.75
N PHE A 86 -6.16 -10.48 -35.83
CA PHE A 86 -6.68 -11.59 -36.60
C PHE A 86 -5.53 -12.26 -37.39
N GLN A 87 -5.03 -13.39 -36.90
CA GLN A 87 -3.83 -14.06 -37.40
C GLN A 87 -3.93 -14.57 -38.84
N HIS A 88 -5.15 -14.81 -39.31
CA HIS A 88 -5.46 -15.25 -40.67
C HIS A 88 -5.69 -14.11 -41.66
N MET A 89 -5.69 -12.86 -41.20
CA MET A 89 -5.83 -11.66 -42.01
C MET A 89 -4.51 -10.93 -42.14
N THR A 90 -4.26 -10.32 -43.30
CA THR A 90 -3.10 -9.44 -43.50
C THR A 90 -3.19 -8.20 -42.62
N VAL A 91 -2.08 -7.48 -42.48
CA VAL A 91 -2.00 -6.19 -41.75
C VAL A 91 -3.06 -5.22 -42.27
N GLY A 92 -3.12 -5.04 -43.60
CA GLY A 92 -4.11 -4.16 -44.22
C GLY A 92 -5.53 -4.59 -43.91
N ARG A 93 -5.86 -5.88 -43.99
CA ARG A 93 -7.20 -6.39 -43.64
C ARG A 93 -7.54 -6.24 -42.17
N ASN A 94 -6.56 -6.37 -41.27
CA ASN A 94 -6.73 -6.07 -39.84
C ASN A 94 -7.11 -4.60 -39.62
N ILE A 95 -6.40 -3.66 -40.26
CA ILE A 95 -6.69 -2.22 -40.14
C ILE A 95 -8.07 -1.89 -40.74
N GLU A 96 -8.40 -2.46 -41.90
CA GLU A 96 -9.68 -2.21 -42.57
C GLU A 96 -10.89 -2.86 -41.88
N PHE A 97 -10.68 -3.78 -40.95
CA PHE A 97 -11.73 -4.64 -40.39
C PHE A 97 -12.92 -3.83 -39.81
N GLY A 98 -12.64 -2.88 -38.90
CA GLY A 98 -13.68 -2.03 -38.32
C GLY A 98 -14.43 -1.20 -39.37
N MET A 99 -13.69 -0.59 -40.29
CA MET A 99 -14.29 0.20 -41.41
C MET A 99 -15.19 -0.64 -42.31
N ARG A 100 -14.85 -1.91 -42.53
CA ARG A 100 -15.70 -2.84 -43.29
C ARG A 100 -17.02 -3.13 -42.58
N ILE A 101 -17.01 -3.33 -41.29
CA ILE A 101 -18.20 -3.53 -40.46
C ILE A 101 -19.12 -2.31 -40.57
N HIS A 102 -18.53 -1.12 -40.52
CA HIS A 102 -19.25 0.15 -40.65
C HIS A 102 -19.57 0.54 -42.08
N LYS A 103 -19.37 -0.39 -43.08
CA LYS A 103 -19.69 -0.21 -44.49
C LYS A 103 -19.03 1.00 -45.17
N VAL A 104 -17.84 1.41 -44.69
CA VAL A 104 -17.05 2.47 -45.31
C VAL A 104 -16.69 2.08 -46.76
N PRO A 105 -16.81 2.98 -47.78
CA PRO A 105 -16.47 2.70 -49.16
C PRO A 105 -15.05 2.17 -49.35
N HIS A 106 -14.84 1.28 -50.30
CA HIS A 106 -13.55 0.61 -50.51
C HIS A 106 -12.39 1.58 -50.76
N ALA A 107 -12.60 2.58 -51.62
CA ALA A 107 -11.57 3.58 -51.92
C ALA A 107 -11.14 4.37 -50.66
N GLU A 108 -12.07 4.72 -49.79
CA GLU A 108 -11.80 5.43 -48.55
C GLU A 108 -11.07 4.53 -47.53
N ARG A 109 -11.45 3.24 -47.45
CA ARG A 109 -10.72 2.27 -46.61
C ARG A 109 -9.27 2.13 -47.02
N LEU A 110 -8.98 2.03 -48.33
CA LEU A 110 -7.62 1.95 -48.86
C LEU A 110 -6.81 3.20 -48.52
N ARG A 111 -7.37 4.39 -48.76
CA ARG A 111 -6.75 5.66 -48.43
C ARG A 111 -6.41 5.72 -46.93
N ARG A 112 -7.38 5.44 -46.08
CA ARG A 112 -7.20 5.49 -44.61
C ARG A 112 -6.22 4.46 -44.13
N ARG A 113 -6.18 3.26 -44.71
CA ARG A 113 -5.18 2.24 -44.42
C ARG A 113 -3.77 2.74 -44.69
N GLU A 114 -3.50 3.34 -45.84
CA GLU A 114 -2.18 3.86 -46.19
C GLU A 114 -1.78 5.03 -45.28
N GLU A 115 -2.70 5.94 -44.97
CA GLU A 115 -2.48 7.02 -44.02
C GLU A 115 -2.04 6.47 -42.66
N LEU A 116 -2.72 5.42 -42.16
CA LEU A 116 -2.39 4.81 -40.86
C LEU A 116 -1.07 4.02 -40.92
N LEU A 117 -0.80 3.28 -42.00
CA LEU A 117 0.46 2.57 -42.17
C LEU A 117 1.65 3.55 -42.17
N ASN A 118 1.53 4.67 -42.84
CA ASN A 118 2.54 5.74 -42.82
C ASN A 118 2.67 6.33 -41.41
N LEU A 119 1.54 6.59 -40.74
CA LEU A 119 1.53 7.17 -39.39
C LEU A 119 2.25 6.29 -38.35
N ILE A 120 2.13 4.95 -38.50
CA ILE A 120 2.75 3.97 -37.58
C ILE A 120 4.13 3.47 -38.07
N GLY A 121 4.65 3.97 -39.20
CA GLY A 121 5.95 3.61 -39.77
C GLY A 121 6.01 2.14 -40.23
N LEU A 122 4.96 1.68 -40.93
CA LEU A 122 4.85 0.32 -41.48
C LEU A 122 4.43 0.35 -42.96
N GLU A 123 4.95 1.31 -43.71
CA GLU A 123 4.71 1.45 -45.15
C GLU A 123 5.11 0.16 -45.88
N GLY A 124 4.30 -0.23 -46.87
CA GLY A 124 4.55 -1.42 -47.68
C GLY A 124 4.32 -2.76 -46.99
N MET A 125 3.83 -2.76 -45.73
CA MET A 125 3.59 -4.00 -44.98
C MET A 125 2.13 -4.47 -45.01
N ALA A 126 1.28 -3.86 -45.81
CA ALA A 126 -0.17 -4.16 -45.86
C ALA A 126 -0.50 -5.66 -46.11
N ASP A 127 0.30 -6.33 -46.94
CA ASP A 127 0.07 -7.74 -47.33
C ASP A 127 0.72 -8.77 -46.40
N ARG A 128 1.47 -8.34 -45.42
CA ARG A 128 2.09 -9.26 -44.45
C ARG A 128 1.06 -9.81 -43.47
N LEU A 129 1.28 -11.05 -43.00
CA LEU A 129 0.51 -11.66 -41.92
C LEU A 129 1.09 -11.24 -40.55
N PRO A 130 0.26 -11.09 -39.49
CA PRO A 130 0.72 -10.71 -38.15
C PRO A 130 1.87 -11.57 -37.61
N ARG A 131 1.83 -12.88 -37.84
CA ARG A 131 2.90 -13.83 -37.42
C ARG A 131 4.30 -13.56 -38.01
N ARG A 132 4.39 -12.72 -39.03
CA ARG A 132 5.66 -12.28 -39.67
C ARG A 132 6.15 -10.92 -39.14
N LEU A 133 5.48 -10.38 -38.16
CA LEU A 133 5.79 -9.08 -37.54
C LEU A 133 6.44 -9.30 -36.16
N SER A 134 7.35 -8.39 -35.77
CA SER A 134 7.80 -8.31 -34.40
C SER A 134 6.67 -7.90 -33.45
N GLY A 135 6.77 -8.16 -32.16
CA GLY A 135 5.78 -7.77 -31.17
C GLY A 135 5.44 -6.28 -31.23
N GLY A 136 6.45 -5.41 -31.36
CA GLY A 136 6.24 -3.97 -31.49
C GLY A 136 5.56 -3.55 -32.81
N GLN A 137 5.78 -4.28 -33.91
CA GLN A 137 5.03 -4.08 -35.15
C GLN A 137 3.58 -4.52 -35.02
N GLN A 138 3.33 -5.66 -34.35
CA GLN A 138 1.96 -6.14 -34.08
C GLN A 138 1.18 -5.14 -33.23
N GLN A 139 1.82 -4.57 -32.22
CA GLN A 139 1.20 -3.53 -31.39
C GLN A 139 0.82 -2.30 -32.20
N ARG A 140 1.74 -1.79 -33.04
CA ARG A 140 1.45 -0.64 -33.92
C ARG A 140 0.28 -0.93 -34.85
N VAL A 141 0.18 -2.13 -35.39
CA VAL A 141 -0.99 -2.56 -36.20
C VAL A 141 -2.27 -2.57 -35.36
N ALA A 142 -2.22 -3.02 -34.10
CA ALA A 142 -3.38 -3.02 -33.21
C ALA A 142 -3.87 -1.60 -32.91
N VAL A 143 -2.95 -0.65 -32.69
CA VAL A 143 -3.27 0.78 -32.53
C VAL A 143 -3.89 1.34 -33.80
N ALA A 144 -3.29 1.09 -34.98
CA ALA A 144 -3.84 1.54 -36.25
C ALA A 144 -5.25 0.96 -36.52
N ARG A 145 -5.48 -0.32 -36.20
CA ARG A 145 -6.80 -0.94 -36.29
C ARG A 145 -7.83 -0.24 -35.41
N ALA A 146 -7.45 0.08 -34.16
CA ALA A 146 -8.33 0.77 -33.22
C ALA A 146 -8.66 2.21 -33.68
N LEU A 147 -7.75 2.87 -34.39
CA LEU A 147 -7.89 4.24 -34.89
C LEU A 147 -8.53 4.33 -36.28
N ALA A 148 -8.72 3.20 -36.96
CA ALA A 148 -9.10 3.17 -38.39
C ALA A 148 -10.46 3.85 -38.67
N TYR A 149 -11.45 3.66 -37.81
CA TYR A 149 -12.78 4.26 -37.96
C TYR A 149 -12.96 5.58 -37.19
N GLN A 150 -11.86 6.23 -36.82
CA GLN A 150 -11.82 7.53 -36.13
C GLN A 150 -12.64 7.56 -34.84
N PRO A 151 -12.30 6.73 -33.87
CA PRO A 151 -13.05 6.68 -32.63
C PRO A 151 -12.91 8.00 -31.85
N ALA A 152 -13.94 8.35 -31.08
CA ALA A 152 -13.92 9.50 -30.18
C ALA A 152 -12.93 9.29 -29.02
N VAL A 153 -12.80 8.04 -28.58
CA VAL A 153 -11.99 7.62 -27.44
C VAL A 153 -11.16 6.39 -27.80
N LEU A 154 -9.89 6.40 -27.44
CA LEU A 154 -8.98 5.25 -27.54
C LEU A 154 -8.69 4.69 -26.14
N LEU A 155 -8.93 3.40 -25.95
CA LEU A 155 -8.66 2.68 -24.71
C LEU A 155 -7.58 1.64 -24.95
N MET A 156 -6.57 1.59 -24.04
CA MET A 156 -5.44 0.67 -24.17
C MET A 156 -5.18 -0.04 -22.84
N ASP A 157 -5.25 -1.37 -22.86
CA ASP A 157 -5.02 -2.24 -21.69
C ASP A 157 -3.61 -2.84 -21.76
N GLU A 158 -2.68 -2.33 -20.95
CA GLU A 158 -1.26 -2.74 -20.84
C GLU A 158 -0.56 -2.93 -22.20
N PRO A 159 -0.55 -1.93 -23.07
CA PRO A 159 -0.12 -2.13 -24.46
C PRO A 159 1.35 -2.49 -24.63
N PHE A 160 2.24 -2.23 -23.64
CA PHE A 160 3.69 -2.39 -23.77
C PHE A 160 4.26 -3.61 -23.03
N GLY A 161 3.42 -4.41 -22.37
CA GLY A 161 3.86 -5.48 -21.43
C GLY A 161 4.74 -6.58 -22.02
N ALA A 162 4.67 -6.86 -23.32
CA ALA A 162 5.36 -7.99 -23.96
C ALA A 162 6.63 -7.61 -24.76
N LEU A 163 7.21 -6.42 -24.52
CA LEU A 163 8.28 -5.87 -25.34
C LEU A 163 9.60 -5.69 -24.58
N ASP A 164 10.73 -5.78 -25.31
CA ASP A 164 12.03 -5.41 -24.78
C ASP A 164 12.16 -3.89 -24.51
N VAL A 165 13.06 -3.50 -23.62
CA VAL A 165 13.20 -2.13 -23.11
C VAL A 165 13.40 -1.11 -24.23
N ARG A 166 14.24 -1.40 -25.23
CA ARG A 166 14.56 -0.47 -26.31
C ARG A 166 13.38 -0.25 -27.26
N THR A 167 12.72 -1.33 -27.63
CA THR A 167 11.50 -1.31 -28.46
C THR A 167 10.36 -0.60 -27.75
N ARG A 168 10.22 -0.80 -26.45
CA ARG A 168 9.20 -0.16 -25.61
C ARG A 168 9.33 1.36 -25.61
N SER A 169 10.54 1.90 -25.39
CA SER A 169 10.78 3.36 -25.39
C SER A 169 10.48 4.01 -26.76
N GLN A 170 10.86 3.37 -27.86
CA GLN A 170 10.53 3.87 -29.20
C GLN A 170 9.02 3.88 -29.47
N LEU A 171 8.31 2.84 -29.03
CA LEU A 171 6.87 2.74 -29.22
C LEU A 171 6.09 3.75 -28.38
N ARG A 172 6.52 4.01 -27.15
CA ARG A 172 5.91 5.05 -26.30
C ARG A 172 5.94 6.41 -27.00
N ARG A 173 7.10 6.81 -27.56
CA ARG A 173 7.25 8.07 -28.31
C ARG A 173 6.33 8.10 -29.54
N SER A 174 6.33 7.03 -30.34
CA SER A 174 5.46 6.95 -31.53
C SER A 174 3.99 7.03 -31.17
N LEU A 175 3.56 6.38 -30.08
CA LEU A 175 2.18 6.44 -29.62
C LEU A 175 1.78 7.86 -29.22
N LYS A 176 2.64 8.55 -28.46
CA LYS A 176 2.38 9.94 -28.06
C LYS A 176 2.27 10.87 -29.27
N GLU A 177 3.16 10.72 -30.25
CA GLU A 177 3.08 11.47 -31.50
C GLU A 177 1.79 11.22 -32.28
N VAL A 178 1.38 9.95 -32.40
CA VAL A 178 0.12 9.54 -33.06
C VAL A 178 -1.08 10.15 -32.35
N GLN A 179 -1.13 10.05 -31.02
CA GLN A 179 -2.20 10.59 -30.20
C GLN A 179 -2.31 12.12 -30.34
N GLN A 180 -1.18 12.83 -30.29
CA GLN A 180 -1.13 14.29 -30.44
C GLN A 180 -1.56 14.74 -31.84
N LYS A 181 -1.10 14.04 -32.90
CA LYS A 181 -1.50 14.36 -34.30
C LYS A 181 -2.98 14.16 -34.54
N LEU A 182 -3.56 13.08 -33.98
CA LEU A 182 -4.97 12.76 -34.17
C LEU A 182 -5.88 13.43 -33.15
N LYS A 183 -5.33 14.02 -32.07
CA LYS A 183 -6.07 14.64 -30.97
C LYS A 183 -7.15 13.73 -30.39
N VAL A 184 -6.92 12.41 -30.37
CA VAL A 184 -7.86 11.44 -29.83
C VAL A 184 -7.73 11.36 -28.30
N THR A 185 -8.84 11.45 -27.60
CA THR A 185 -8.86 11.26 -26.14
C THR A 185 -8.51 9.82 -25.81
N THR A 186 -7.51 9.63 -24.97
CA THR A 186 -6.93 8.32 -24.73
C THR A 186 -6.88 7.99 -23.24
N ILE A 187 -7.35 6.79 -22.86
CA ILE A 187 -7.05 6.19 -21.55
C ILE A 187 -6.15 4.99 -21.78
N LEU A 188 -5.00 5.02 -21.13
CA LEU A 188 -4.03 3.94 -21.09
C LEU A 188 -3.96 3.36 -19.66
N VAL A 189 -4.04 2.05 -19.55
CA VAL A 189 -3.85 1.32 -18.30
C VAL A 189 -2.47 0.69 -18.29
N THR A 190 -1.74 0.86 -17.21
CA THR A 190 -0.42 0.24 -17.00
C THR A 190 -0.14 0.02 -15.51
N HIS A 191 0.81 -0.82 -15.21
CA HIS A 191 1.45 -0.94 -13.89
C HIS A 191 2.87 -0.38 -13.89
N ASP A 192 3.38 0.07 -15.04
CA ASP A 192 4.72 0.63 -15.22
C ASP A 192 4.70 2.15 -15.00
N GLN A 193 5.48 2.60 -14.01
CA GLN A 193 5.58 4.02 -13.65
C GLN A 193 6.27 4.84 -14.74
N GLU A 194 7.29 4.29 -15.41
CA GLU A 194 8.00 4.99 -16.47
C GLU A 194 7.08 5.30 -17.65
N GLU A 195 6.20 4.34 -18.02
CA GLU A 195 5.19 4.54 -19.05
C GLU A 195 4.25 5.68 -18.70
N ALA A 196 3.78 5.69 -17.44
CA ALA A 196 2.88 6.73 -16.96
C ALA A 196 3.56 8.12 -16.97
N PHE A 197 4.81 8.22 -16.52
CA PHE A 197 5.56 9.49 -16.49
C PHE A 197 5.91 10.01 -17.89
N GLU A 198 6.23 9.14 -18.84
CA GLU A 198 6.62 9.53 -20.19
C GLU A 198 5.42 9.94 -21.06
N LEU A 199 4.27 9.27 -20.88
CA LEU A 199 3.12 9.41 -21.76
C LEU A 199 2.06 10.37 -21.25
N ALA A 200 1.73 10.33 -19.97
CA ALA A 200 0.53 10.94 -19.44
C ALA A 200 0.57 12.48 -19.42
N ASP A 201 -0.55 13.09 -19.76
CA ASP A 201 -0.85 14.47 -19.39
C ASP A 201 -1.30 14.52 -17.93
N ARG A 202 -2.14 13.54 -17.51
CA ARG A 202 -2.50 13.31 -16.11
C ARG A 202 -2.50 11.80 -15.82
N ILE A 203 -2.14 11.46 -14.59
CA ILE A 203 -2.18 10.10 -14.05
C ILE A 203 -3.26 10.02 -12.98
N GLY A 204 -4.06 8.96 -13.02
CA GLY A 204 -4.95 8.55 -11.93
C GLY A 204 -4.38 7.30 -11.26
N ILE A 205 -4.22 7.31 -9.95
CA ILE A 205 -3.71 6.18 -9.19
C ILE A 205 -4.89 5.41 -8.61
N LEU A 206 -5.03 4.17 -9.06
CA LEU A 206 -6.08 3.25 -8.63
C LEU A 206 -5.50 2.19 -7.68
N GLU A 207 -6.07 2.10 -6.49
CA GLU A 207 -5.68 1.11 -5.49
C GLU A 207 -6.94 0.47 -4.88
N ARG A 208 -7.00 -0.87 -4.89
CA ARG A 208 -8.13 -1.65 -4.33
C ARG A 208 -9.51 -1.15 -4.76
N GLY A 209 -9.66 -0.80 -6.03
CA GLY A 209 -10.92 -0.31 -6.58
C GLY A 209 -11.21 1.17 -6.35
N HIS A 210 -10.38 1.91 -5.61
CA HIS A 210 -10.56 3.33 -5.35
C HIS A 210 -9.59 4.19 -6.15
N LEU A 211 -10.06 5.31 -6.70
CA LEU A 211 -9.21 6.33 -7.31
C LEU A 211 -8.63 7.21 -6.20
N VAL A 212 -7.35 6.99 -5.87
CA VAL A 212 -6.70 7.62 -4.70
C VAL A 212 -6.31 9.06 -4.98
N GLU A 213 -5.70 9.31 -6.13
CA GLU A 213 -5.23 10.65 -6.50
C GLU A 213 -5.14 10.80 -8.01
N VAL A 214 -5.40 12.00 -8.51
CA VAL A 214 -5.29 12.37 -9.93
C VAL A 214 -4.51 13.67 -10.06
N GLY A 215 -3.55 13.70 -10.97
CA GLY A 215 -2.76 14.90 -11.24
C GLY A 215 -1.74 14.75 -12.36
N PRO A 216 -1.06 15.85 -12.74
CA PRO A 216 0.10 15.78 -13.63
C PRO A 216 1.22 14.92 -13.03
N PRO A 217 1.98 14.17 -13.85
CA PRO A 217 3.04 13.27 -13.38
C PRO A 217 4.01 13.92 -12.39
N ALA A 218 4.57 15.08 -12.75
CA ALA A 218 5.53 15.80 -11.92
C ALA A 218 4.94 16.24 -10.56
N SER A 219 3.65 16.59 -10.53
CA SER A 219 2.95 16.98 -9.29
C SER A 219 2.77 15.78 -8.36
N LEU A 220 2.28 14.66 -8.89
CA LEU A 220 2.08 13.43 -8.11
C LEU A 220 3.41 12.89 -7.54
N TYR A 221 4.51 13.03 -8.27
CA TYR A 221 5.82 12.61 -7.80
C TYR A 221 6.38 13.50 -6.71
N ARG A 222 6.40 14.82 -6.95
CA ARG A 222 7.03 15.79 -6.04
C ARG A 222 6.15 16.19 -4.87
N ARG A 223 4.82 16.21 -5.07
CA ARG A 223 3.82 16.73 -4.13
C ARG A 223 2.61 15.79 -3.99
N PRO A 224 2.83 14.51 -3.67
CA PRO A 224 1.72 13.60 -3.43
C PRO A 224 0.92 14.05 -2.21
N LYS A 225 -0.38 13.82 -2.23
CA LYS A 225 -1.27 14.13 -1.11
C LYS A 225 -1.28 13.04 -0.06
N THR A 226 -0.87 11.81 -0.43
CA THR A 226 -0.92 10.65 0.45
C THR A 226 0.43 9.93 0.51
N GLU A 227 0.69 9.24 1.63
CA GLU A 227 1.84 8.35 1.78
C GLU A 227 1.84 7.25 0.72
N LEU A 228 0.66 6.69 0.42
CA LEU A 228 0.51 5.62 -0.57
C LEU A 228 1.07 6.07 -1.93
N VAL A 229 0.67 7.25 -2.40
CA VAL A 229 1.13 7.80 -3.69
C VAL A 229 2.63 8.13 -3.63
N ALA A 230 3.10 8.68 -2.50
CA ALA A 230 4.51 8.97 -2.29
C ALA A 230 5.40 7.72 -2.47
N ARG A 231 4.98 6.59 -1.86
CA ARG A 231 5.70 5.29 -1.91
C ARG A 231 5.49 4.56 -3.24
N PHE A 232 4.31 4.71 -3.83
CA PHE A 232 3.97 4.02 -5.07
C PHE A 232 4.72 4.57 -6.27
N LEU A 233 4.96 5.88 -6.35
CA LEU A 233 5.58 6.53 -7.52
C LEU A 233 7.11 6.58 -7.52
N GLY A 234 7.76 5.84 -6.65
CA GLY A 234 9.22 5.71 -6.62
C GLY A 234 9.79 5.65 -5.21
N GLU A 235 11.10 5.52 -5.14
CA GLU A 235 11.81 5.54 -3.86
C GLU A 235 11.56 6.87 -3.12
N ALA A 236 11.35 6.77 -1.82
CA ALA A 236 11.03 7.93 -1.00
C ALA A 236 11.62 7.79 0.39
N ASN A 237 12.22 8.86 0.91
CA ASN A 237 12.44 9.00 2.33
C ASN A 237 11.22 9.68 2.92
N LEU A 238 10.48 8.95 3.75
CA LEU A 238 9.28 9.44 4.40
C LEU A 238 9.44 9.34 5.91
N LEU A 239 9.46 10.48 6.57
CA LEU A 239 9.71 10.62 8.00
C LEU A 239 8.52 11.30 8.67
N VAL A 240 8.39 11.09 9.97
CA VAL A 240 7.45 11.87 10.77
C VAL A 240 8.18 13.08 11.34
N GLY A 241 7.64 14.26 11.11
CA GLY A 241 8.16 15.52 11.64
C GLY A 241 7.07 16.30 12.36
N GLU A 242 7.46 17.38 13.03
CA GLU A 242 6.56 18.26 13.78
C GLU A 242 6.71 19.70 13.31
N ILE A 243 5.61 20.32 12.91
CA ILE A 243 5.57 21.77 12.66
C ILE A 243 5.31 22.46 13.99
N ARG A 244 6.25 23.27 14.44
CA ARG A 244 6.14 24.05 15.68
C ARG A 244 6.78 25.44 15.49
N GLY A 245 6.08 26.50 15.86
CA GLY A 245 6.57 27.88 15.74
C GLY A 245 6.98 28.27 14.32
N GLY A 246 6.27 27.78 13.29
CA GLY A 246 6.56 28.07 11.89
C GLY A 246 7.82 27.37 11.34
N ARG A 247 8.36 26.37 12.04
CA ARG A 247 9.52 25.58 11.64
C ARG A 247 9.18 24.09 11.64
N LEU A 248 9.86 23.33 10.79
CA LEU A 248 9.73 21.88 10.70
C LEU A 248 10.84 21.19 11.49
N HIS A 249 10.47 20.47 12.54
CA HIS A 249 11.37 19.66 13.35
C HIS A 249 11.36 18.21 12.87
N VAL A 250 12.53 17.66 12.56
CA VAL A 250 12.71 16.26 12.13
C VAL A 250 13.91 15.70 12.90
N GLY A 251 13.66 14.90 13.93
CA GLY A 251 14.69 14.51 14.88
C GLY A 251 15.32 15.72 15.58
N GLU A 252 16.64 15.79 15.57
CA GLU A 252 17.40 16.92 16.09
C GLU A 252 17.53 18.09 15.11
N SER A 253 17.07 17.91 13.85
CA SER A 253 17.24 18.89 12.79
C SER A 253 16.03 19.81 12.68
N ILE A 254 16.29 21.10 12.37
CA ILE A 254 15.27 22.10 12.13
C ILE A 254 15.35 22.51 10.67
N LEU A 255 14.31 22.18 9.90
CA LEU A 255 14.21 22.47 8.48
C LEU A 255 13.25 23.64 8.25
N THR A 256 13.39 24.31 7.10
CA THR A 256 12.44 25.35 6.70
C THR A 256 11.19 24.72 6.13
N LEU A 257 10.04 25.21 6.55
CA LEU A 257 8.76 24.84 5.98
C LEU A 257 8.68 25.25 4.50
N PRO A 258 8.20 24.35 3.62
CA PRO A 258 7.76 24.76 2.28
C PRO A 258 6.65 25.82 2.37
N ALA A 259 6.58 26.69 1.35
CA ALA A 259 5.55 27.76 1.33
C ALA A 259 4.10 27.21 1.35
N GLU A 260 3.92 25.99 0.88
CA GLU A 260 2.61 25.33 0.78
C GLU A 260 2.27 24.50 2.03
N ALA A 261 3.16 24.44 3.01
CA ALA A 261 2.90 23.70 4.25
C ALA A 261 1.77 24.35 5.05
N PRO A 262 0.98 23.56 5.79
CA PRO A 262 -0.10 24.11 6.60
C PRO A 262 0.44 25.09 7.64
N GLN A 263 -0.18 26.28 7.70
CA GLN A 263 0.09 27.24 8.76
C GLN A 263 -0.70 26.83 10.01
N VAL A 264 -0.01 26.57 11.10
CA VAL A 264 -0.60 26.07 12.34
C VAL A 264 -0.22 26.95 13.50
N THR A 265 -1.22 27.32 14.31
CA THR A 265 -1.01 27.89 15.64
C THR A 265 -0.88 26.73 16.62
N GLY A 266 0.36 26.40 17.03
CA GLY A 266 0.64 25.29 17.93
C GLY A 266 1.61 24.28 17.33
N SER A 267 1.41 23.00 17.65
CA SER A 267 2.20 21.87 17.13
C SER A 267 1.34 20.98 16.26
N LEU A 268 1.88 20.56 15.11
CA LEU A 268 1.23 19.63 14.17
C LEU A 268 2.22 18.57 13.71
N GLU A 269 1.90 17.30 13.94
CA GLU A 269 2.64 16.17 13.38
C GLU A 269 2.35 16.05 11.88
N VAL A 270 3.40 15.87 11.09
CA VAL A 270 3.33 15.78 9.62
C VAL A 270 4.24 14.70 9.09
N LYS A 271 3.93 14.19 7.89
CA LYS A 271 4.85 13.34 7.14
C LYS A 271 5.72 14.20 6.24
N VAL A 272 7.02 13.99 6.31
CA VAL A 272 8.02 14.73 5.53
C VAL A 272 8.54 13.81 4.44
N LEU A 273 8.26 14.15 3.21
CA LEU A 273 8.76 13.45 2.02
C LEU A 273 10.04 14.15 1.52
N ILE A 274 11.11 13.38 1.43
CA ILE A 274 12.37 13.79 0.77
C ILE A 274 12.65 12.76 -0.31
N ARG A 275 12.62 13.18 -1.57
CA ARG A 275 13.02 12.31 -2.69
C ARG A 275 14.51 12.02 -2.61
N PRO A 276 14.98 10.82 -3.02
CA PRO A 276 16.42 10.47 -2.94
C PRO A 276 17.34 11.45 -3.65
N GLU A 277 16.93 12.03 -4.76
CA GLU A 277 17.66 13.04 -5.51
C GLU A 277 17.69 14.44 -4.87
N GLU A 278 16.77 14.69 -3.92
CA GLU A 278 16.71 15.94 -3.15
C GLU A 278 17.53 15.87 -1.85
N LEU A 279 18.07 14.70 -1.53
CA LEU A 279 19.00 14.50 -0.41
C LEU A 279 20.43 14.68 -0.92
N GLU A 280 21.04 15.79 -0.57
CA GLU A 280 22.44 16.08 -0.91
C GLU A 280 23.35 15.36 0.08
N VAL A 281 24.31 14.61 -0.47
CA VAL A 281 25.33 13.87 0.30
C VAL A 281 26.70 14.30 -0.19
N ARG A 282 27.51 14.85 0.71
CA ARG A 282 28.88 15.31 0.42
C ARG A 282 29.87 14.75 1.42
N PRO A 283 31.14 14.61 1.07
CA PRO A 283 32.18 14.29 2.04
C PRO A 283 32.18 15.30 3.19
N ARG A 284 32.54 14.85 4.39
CA ARG A 284 32.60 15.72 5.56
C ARG A 284 33.55 16.90 5.32
N GLY A 285 33.03 18.12 5.51
CA GLY A 285 33.81 19.37 5.33
C GLY A 285 33.69 20.00 3.92
N ALA A 286 33.01 19.35 2.98
CA ALA A 286 32.70 19.96 1.68
C ALA A 286 31.56 20.99 1.79
N SER A 287 31.45 21.91 0.85
CA SER A 287 30.33 22.87 0.79
C SER A 287 29.02 22.13 0.51
N ILE A 288 27.95 22.53 1.19
CA ILE A 288 26.57 22.03 1.00
C ILE A 288 25.65 23.19 0.72
N ASP A 289 24.82 23.06 -0.32
CA ASP A 289 23.87 24.10 -0.73
C ASP A 289 22.50 23.97 -0.04
N GLY A 290 22.18 22.78 0.43
CA GLY A 290 20.91 22.46 1.10
C GLY A 290 20.88 22.80 2.59
N LYS A 291 19.71 22.58 3.23
CA LYS A 291 19.56 22.74 4.68
C LYS A 291 20.10 21.51 5.38
N GLY A 292 21.01 21.70 6.31
CA GLY A 292 21.72 20.63 7.00
C GLY A 292 20.77 19.68 7.75
N LEU A 293 20.85 18.40 7.41
CA LEU A 293 20.19 17.31 8.15
C LEU A 293 21.13 16.66 9.18
N GLY A 294 22.41 17.00 9.13
CA GLY A 294 23.41 16.52 10.05
C GLY A 294 24.54 15.70 9.41
N LEU A 295 25.29 15.01 10.26
CA LEU A 295 26.34 14.10 9.84
C LEU A 295 25.76 12.69 9.68
N GLY A 296 26.32 11.94 8.73
CA GLY A 296 25.94 10.56 8.48
C GLY A 296 27.13 9.70 8.10
N LYS A 297 26.86 8.43 7.86
CA LYS A 297 27.80 7.44 7.39
C LYS A 297 27.20 6.65 6.22
N ILE A 298 27.94 6.49 5.15
CA ILE A 298 27.50 5.64 4.03
C ILE A 298 27.52 4.19 4.50
N LEU A 299 26.39 3.51 4.35
CA LEU A 299 26.22 2.09 4.68
C LEU A 299 26.43 1.20 3.46
N GLU A 300 25.81 1.59 2.35
CA GLU A 300 25.84 0.85 1.08
C GLU A 300 25.91 1.83 -0.09
N THR A 301 26.55 1.40 -1.17
CA THR A 301 26.58 2.13 -2.46
C THR A 301 26.29 1.17 -3.60
N LEU A 302 25.55 1.65 -4.59
CA LEU A 302 25.25 0.93 -5.83
C LEU A 302 25.36 1.89 -7.02
N GLN A 303 26.28 1.60 -7.95
CA GLN A 303 26.39 2.37 -9.19
C GLN A 303 25.31 1.89 -10.17
N ALA A 304 24.37 2.76 -10.53
CA ALA A 304 23.31 2.50 -11.49
C ALA A 304 23.46 3.45 -12.70
N GLY A 305 24.29 3.07 -13.66
CA GLY A 305 24.68 3.96 -14.76
C GLY A 305 25.38 5.21 -14.23
N PRO A 306 24.92 6.43 -14.56
CA PRO A 306 25.52 7.67 -14.06
C PRO A 306 25.14 7.98 -12.61
N VAL A 307 24.11 7.35 -12.08
CA VAL A 307 23.58 7.62 -10.74
C VAL A 307 24.26 6.73 -9.71
N LEU A 308 24.79 7.32 -8.65
CA LEU A 308 25.24 6.62 -7.45
C LEU A 308 24.07 6.58 -6.45
N ARG A 309 23.55 5.40 -6.18
CA ARG A 309 22.55 5.16 -5.12
C ARG A 309 23.28 4.84 -3.83
N MET A 310 22.87 5.49 -2.76
CA MET A 310 23.49 5.35 -1.44
C MET A 310 22.43 5.08 -0.38
N LYS A 311 22.75 4.20 0.58
CA LYS A 311 22.07 4.15 1.86
C LYS A 311 22.96 4.82 2.89
N VAL A 312 22.43 5.80 3.60
CA VAL A 312 23.16 6.62 4.56
C VAL A 312 22.52 6.51 5.94
N GLY A 313 23.30 6.08 6.92
CA GLY A 313 22.92 6.12 8.34
C GLY A 313 22.99 7.56 8.84
N VAL A 314 21.95 8.03 9.53
CA VAL A 314 21.79 9.43 9.98
C VAL A 314 21.48 9.47 11.48
N PRO A 315 22.48 9.55 12.36
CA PRO A 315 22.27 9.49 13.82
C PRO A 315 21.37 10.59 14.38
N SER A 316 21.35 11.79 13.79
CA SER A 316 20.47 12.91 14.19
C SER A 316 18.98 12.62 14.05
N LEU A 317 18.61 11.54 13.35
CA LEU A 317 17.22 11.09 13.19
C LEU A 317 16.82 10.00 14.21
N ARG A 318 17.64 9.69 15.21
CA ARG A 318 17.26 8.72 16.25
C ARG A 318 16.00 9.19 16.97
N GLY A 319 15.08 8.23 17.19
CA GLY A 319 13.76 8.54 17.77
C GLY A 319 12.74 9.13 16.79
N THR A 320 13.14 9.47 15.55
CA THR A 320 12.22 9.91 14.51
C THR A 320 11.61 8.70 13.83
N PRO A 321 10.27 8.56 13.76
CA PRO A 321 9.67 7.48 13.02
C PRO A 321 9.95 7.63 11.51
N ILE A 322 10.61 6.62 10.93
CA ILE A 322 10.84 6.51 9.47
C ILE A 322 9.80 5.55 8.91
N LEU A 323 8.98 6.05 7.99
CA LEU A 323 7.94 5.29 7.33
C LEU A 323 8.46 4.62 6.05
N SER A 324 9.42 5.27 5.38
CA SER A 324 10.15 4.76 4.20
C SER A 324 11.56 5.37 4.15
N PRO A 325 12.61 4.62 3.81
CA PRO A 325 12.61 3.15 3.69
C PRO A 325 12.24 2.47 5.01
N GLU A 326 11.65 1.30 4.93
CA GLU A 326 11.30 0.56 6.15
C GLU A 326 12.58 0.23 6.94
N PRO A 327 12.60 0.48 8.26
CA PRO A 327 13.75 0.16 9.07
C PRO A 327 14.10 -1.33 8.96
N VAL A 328 15.37 -1.63 8.69
CA VAL A 328 15.83 -3.02 8.67
C VAL A 328 15.94 -3.52 10.09
N PHE A 329 15.38 -4.69 10.37
CA PHE A 329 15.43 -5.31 11.69
C PHE A 329 16.87 -5.50 12.17
N GLY A 330 17.18 -4.97 13.35
CA GLY A 330 18.53 -5.00 13.92
C GLY A 330 19.47 -3.90 13.43
N GLN A 331 18.98 -2.93 12.69
CA GLN A 331 19.75 -1.77 12.29
C GLN A 331 19.95 -0.81 13.47
N ALA A 332 21.17 -0.29 13.62
CA ALA A 332 21.53 0.57 14.76
C ALA A 332 21.23 2.06 14.51
N GLU A 333 21.12 2.47 13.25
CA GLU A 333 20.96 3.87 12.86
C GLU A 333 19.82 4.06 11.87
N PRO A 334 19.07 5.19 11.96
CA PRO A 334 18.09 5.59 10.97
C PRO A 334 18.75 5.71 9.60
N THR A 335 18.13 5.17 8.57
CA THR A 335 18.71 5.13 7.21
C THR A 335 17.86 5.91 6.24
N LEU A 336 18.51 6.71 5.41
CA LEU A 336 17.93 7.39 4.25
C LEU A 336 18.55 6.88 2.96
N ILE A 337 17.81 7.00 1.86
CA ILE A 337 18.26 6.71 0.50
C ILE A 337 18.61 8.02 -0.18
N ALA A 338 19.76 8.09 -0.82
CA ALA A 338 20.18 9.23 -1.63
C ALA A 338 20.58 8.78 -3.04
N HIS A 339 20.26 9.62 -4.01
CA HIS A 339 20.72 9.49 -5.39
C HIS A 339 21.58 10.69 -5.74
N ALA A 340 22.82 10.45 -6.15
CA ALA A 340 23.74 11.50 -6.57
C ALA A 340 24.24 11.27 -7.99
N LEU A 341 24.59 12.37 -8.67
CA LEU A 341 25.41 12.39 -9.86
C LEU A 341 26.80 12.89 -9.43
N PRO A 342 27.66 12.00 -8.90
CA PRO A 342 28.94 12.43 -8.36
C PRO A 342 29.86 12.94 -9.47
N GLU A 343 30.63 13.96 -9.17
CA GLU A 343 31.75 14.38 -10.01
C GLU A 343 32.83 13.30 -10.00
N ILE A 344 33.66 13.25 -11.08
CA ILE A 344 34.68 12.20 -11.25
C ILE A 344 35.62 12.10 -10.03
N GLY A 345 35.92 13.21 -9.36
CA GLY A 345 36.76 13.26 -8.16
C GLY A 345 36.09 12.84 -6.86
N GLU A 346 34.75 12.73 -6.80
CA GLU A 346 34.00 12.40 -5.59
C GLU A 346 33.78 10.88 -5.40
N LEU A 347 33.75 10.11 -6.49
CA LEU A 347 33.52 8.66 -6.47
C LEU A 347 34.44 7.88 -5.51
N PRO A 348 35.74 8.16 -5.43
CA PRO A 348 36.64 7.43 -4.52
C PRO A 348 36.37 7.68 -3.04
N VAL A 349 35.66 8.76 -2.70
CA VAL A 349 35.41 9.19 -1.33
C VAL A 349 34.04 8.77 -0.82
N LEU A 350 33.04 8.60 -1.73
CA LEU A 350 31.68 8.18 -1.40
C LEU A 350 31.56 6.65 -1.36
N VAL A 351 32.27 6.02 -0.45
CA VAL A 351 32.31 4.55 -0.28
C VAL A 351 31.69 4.11 1.04
N PRO A 352 31.27 2.85 1.16
CA PRO A 352 30.77 2.32 2.44
C PRO A 352 31.74 2.58 3.58
N GLY A 353 31.22 3.07 4.71
CA GLY A 353 32.01 3.44 5.88
C GLY A 353 32.43 4.92 5.92
N ALA A 354 32.39 5.64 4.80
CA ALA A 354 32.82 7.05 4.75
C ALA A 354 31.88 7.96 5.55
N PRO A 355 32.44 8.91 6.33
CA PRO A 355 31.67 9.95 6.98
C PRO A 355 31.24 11.01 5.98
N VAL A 356 29.96 11.36 6.01
CA VAL A 356 29.36 12.35 5.10
C VAL A 356 28.55 13.38 5.88
N GLN A 357 28.31 14.50 5.24
CA GLN A 357 27.32 15.47 5.68
C GLN A 357 26.14 15.48 4.71
N LEU A 358 24.95 15.69 5.29
CA LEU A 358 23.69 15.62 4.55
C LEU A 358 22.96 16.95 4.63
N ALA A 359 22.34 17.30 3.51
CA ALA A 359 21.40 18.42 3.44
C ALA A 359 20.21 18.08 2.56
N VAL A 360 19.10 18.76 2.80
CA VAL A 360 17.88 18.64 2.04
C VAL A 360 17.72 19.85 1.13
N ARG A 361 17.64 19.62 -0.19
CA ARG A 361 17.38 20.68 -1.18
C ARG A 361 15.92 21.06 -1.20
N ASN A 362 15.06 20.06 -1.36
CA ASN A 362 13.61 20.22 -1.36
C ASN A 362 12.96 19.11 -0.54
N LEU A 363 11.85 19.45 0.07
CA LEU A 363 11.00 18.49 0.76
C LEU A 363 9.53 18.83 0.53
N HIS A 364 8.67 17.85 0.74
CA HIS A 364 7.23 18.04 0.71
C HIS A 364 6.61 17.58 2.03
N VAL A 365 5.60 18.29 2.48
CA VAL A 365 4.88 17.98 3.72
C VAL A 365 3.51 17.40 3.37
N ILE A 366 3.29 16.18 3.81
CA ILE A 366 2.00 15.49 3.68
C ILE A 366 1.32 15.56 5.04
N PRO A 367 0.05 15.94 5.12
CA PRO A 367 -0.70 15.91 6.38
C PRO A 367 -0.60 14.51 7.00
N HIS A 368 -0.29 14.46 8.29
CA HIS A 368 -0.28 13.20 9.01
C HIS A 368 -1.69 12.93 9.52
N GLU A 369 -2.42 12.09 8.81
CA GLU A 369 -3.79 11.71 9.21
C GLU A 369 -3.81 10.67 10.36
N GLY A 370 -2.62 10.33 10.92
CA GLY A 370 -2.49 9.29 11.92
C GLY A 370 -2.82 7.89 11.36
N GLY A 371 -2.98 6.93 12.27
CA GLY A 371 -3.41 5.58 11.91
C GLY A 371 -4.93 5.51 11.68
N SER A 372 -5.38 4.73 10.72
CA SER A 372 -6.80 4.48 10.48
C SER A 372 -7.25 3.19 11.17
N LEU A 373 -8.16 3.30 12.13
CA LEU A 373 -8.68 2.17 12.90
C LEU A 373 -10.11 1.83 12.47
N LEU A 374 -10.35 0.56 12.14
CA LEU A 374 -11.71 0.00 11.99
C LEU A 374 -12.12 -0.65 13.30
N VAL A 375 -13.13 -0.11 13.99
CA VAL A 375 -13.63 -0.67 15.26
C VAL A 375 -14.95 -1.37 15.01
N CYS A 376 -14.98 -2.69 15.25
CA CYS A 376 -16.19 -3.49 15.02
C CYS A 376 -16.98 -3.65 16.32
N ILE A 377 -18.26 -3.32 16.28
CA ILE A 377 -19.17 -3.41 17.43
C ILE A 377 -20.43 -4.21 17.09
N ASP A 378 -20.93 -4.95 18.09
CA ASP A 378 -22.18 -5.72 18.02
C ASP A 378 -23.31 -5.11 18.88
N GLY A 379 -23.09 -3.91 19.42
CA GLY A 379 -24.03 -3.23 20.33
C GLY A 379 -24.08 -3.85 21.73
N SER A 380 -23.15 -4.73 22.13
CA SER A 380 -23.05 -5.24 23.50
C SER A 380 -22.29 -4.27 24.43
N GLU A 381 -22.44 -4.44 25.74
CA GLU A 381 -21.68 -3.65 26.74
C GLU A 381 -20.16 -3.88 26.63
N LEU A 382 -19.77 -5.10 26.26
CA LEU A 382 -18.36 -5.44 26.00
C LEU A 382 -17.81 -4.68 24.78
N ALA A 383 -18.62 -4.48 23.76
CA ALA A 383 -18.25 -3.67 22.61
C ALA A 383 -17.96 -2.20 22.99
N GLY A 384 -18.70 -1.64 23.96
CA GLY A 384 -18.42 -0.31 24.50
C GLY A 384 -17.02 -0.21 25.13
N ARG A 385 -16.61 -1.21 25.91
CA ARG A 385 -15.28 -1.26 26.52
C ARG A 385 -14.15 -1.40 25.47
N SER A 386 -14.39 -2.18 24.43
CA SER A 386 -13.46 -2.30 23.31
C SER A 386 -13.31 -0.98 22.56
N LEU A 387 -14.42 -0.26 22.40
CA LEU A 387 -14.43 1.06 21.77
C LEU A 387 -13.67 2.09 22.60
N ASP A 388 -13.82 2.11 23.93
CA ASP A 388 -13.05 2.98 24.83
C ASP A 388 -11.54 2.76 24.70
N PHE A 389 -11.10 1.52 24.59
CA PHE A 389 -9.69 1.20 24.42
C PHE A 389 -9.19 1.57 23.03
N ALA A 390 -9.99 1.29 21.99
CA ALA A 390 -9.70 1.66 20.61
C ALA A 390 -9.58 3.19 20.44
N ALA A 391 -10.47 3.97 21.07
CA ALA A 391 -10.41 5.42 21.04
C ALA A 391 -9.09 5.95 21.64
N ARG A 392 -8.63 5.39 22.77
CA ARG A 392 -7.32 5.76 23.35
C ARG A 392 -6.16 5.41 22.45
N VAL A 393 -6.17 4.22 21.84
CA VAL A 393 -5.14 3.81 20.88
C VAL A 393 -5.17 4.77 19.69
N ALA A 394 -6.34 5.10 19.14
CA ALA A 394 -6.49 6.03 18.04
C ALA A 394 -5.98 7.43 18.41
N ALA A 395 -6.32 7.95 19.60
CA ALA A 395 -5.83 9.23 20.08
C ALA A 395 -4.30 9.27 20.20
N GLN A 396 -3.69 8.23 20.76
CA GLN A 396 -2.22 8.12 20.86
C GLN A 396 -1.55 7.98 19.47
N MET A 397 -2.22 7.38 18.51
CA MET A 397 -1.75 7.29 17.13
C MET A 397 -2.03 8.57 16.33
N HIS A 398 -2.63 9.62 16.91
CA HIS A 398 -3.18 10.81 16.21
C HIS A 398 -4.04 10.37 15.01
N GLY A 399 -4.77 9.27 15.19
CA GLY A 399 -5.46 8.55 14.13
C GLY A 399 -6.92 8.92 14.00
N ARG A 400 -7.49 8.42 12.93
CA ARG A 400 -8.93 8.45 12.68
C ARG A 400 -9.56 7.09 13.01
N MET A 401 -10.82 7.13 13.40
CA MET A 401 -11.57 5.94 13.77
C MET A 401 -12.81 5.83 12.88
N GLU A 402 -13.08 4.63 12.40
CA GLU A 402 -14.32 4.27 11.74
C GLU A 402 -14.96 3.11 12.49
N ILE A 403 -16.27 3.19 12.73
CA ILE A 403 -16.99 2.20 13.52
C ILE A 403 -17.92 1.41 12.61
N LEU A 404 -17.75 0.10 12.60
CA LEU A 404 -18.58 -0.85 11.86
C LEU A 404 -19.51 -1.61 12.80
N GLY A 405 -20.81 -1.44 12.63
CA GLY A 405 -21.83 -2.30 13.22
C GLY A 405 -22.24 -3.39 12.23
N VAL A 406 -22.32 -4.64 12.67
CA VAL A 406 -22.84 -5.74 11.85
C VAL A 406 -24.04 -6.39 12.52
N ALA A 407 -25.15 -6.48 11.77
CA ALA A 407 -26.36 -7.19 12.18
C ALA A 407 -26.43 -8.52 11.41
N GLU A 408 -26.28 -9.65 12.10
CA GLU A 408 -26.41 -10.97 11.46
C GLU A 408 -27.87 -11.35 11.21
N LYS A 409 -28.77 -10.83 12.05
CA LYS A 409 -30.21 -11.07 11.98
C LYS A 409 -30.99 -9.76 11.94
N PRO A 410 -32.14 -9.70 11.30
CA PRO A 410 -32.95 -8.47 11.21
C PRO A 410 -33.31 -7.85 12.57
N ASN A 411 -33.50 -8.67 13.62
CA ASN A 411 -33.79 -8.19 14.96
C ASN A 411 -32.61 -7.55 15.70
N GLU A 412 -31.40 -7.65 15.16
CA GLU A 412 -30.18 -7.07 15.71
C GLU A 412 -29.86 -5.69 15.10
N GLU A 413 -30.51 -5.35 13.98
CA GLU A 413 -30.24 -4.10 13.25
C GLU A 413 -30.52 -2.85 14.10
N THR A 414 -31.65 -2.84 14.83
CA THR A 414 -32.01 -1.70 15.68
C THR A 414 -30.96 -1.46 16.77
N ARG A 415 -30.52 -2.53 17.43
CA ARG A 415 -29.51 -2.43 18.48
C ARG A 415 -28.13 -2.05 17.94
N ALA A 416 -27.72 -2.59 16.79
CA ALA A 416 -26.47 -2.18 16.14
C ALA A 416 -26.52 -0.69 15.77
N ARG A 417 -27.66 -0.19 15.28
CA ARG A 417 -27.89 1.22 14.97
C ARG A 417 -27.84 2.11 16.21
N GLU A 418 -28.45 1.68 17.31
CA GLU A 418 -28.39 2.37 18.60
C GLU A 418 -26.95 2.44 19.13
N GLY A 419 -26.20 1.32 19.07
CA GLY A 419 -24.79 1.28 19.44
C GLY A 419 -23.93 2.22 18.61
N LEU A 420 -24.13 2.28 17.28
CA LEU A 420 -23.44 3.20 16.39
C LEU A 420 -23.77 4.67 16.71
N SER A 421 -25.07 4.96 17.00
CA SER A 421 -25.50 6.30 17.36
C SER A 421 -24.89 6.78 18.69
N ALA A 422 -24.88 5.89 19.70
CA ALA A 422 -24.26 6.18 20.99
C ALA A 422 -22.75 6.40 20.85
N ALA A 423 -22.05 5.59 20.04
CA ALA A 423 -20.65 5.75 19.76
C ALA A 423 -20.35 7.08 19.05
N LEU A 424 -21.16 7.45 18.05
CA LEU A 424 -21.01 8.73 17.35
C LEU A 424 -21.17 9.91 18.32
N GLN A 425 -22.19 9.89 19.18
CA GLN A 425 -22.40 10.92 20.19
C GLN A 425 -21.26 11.00 21.23
N GLY A 426 -20.74 9.85 21.66
CA GLY A 426 -19.70 9.77 22.68
C GLY A 426 -18.32 10.25 22.21
N TYR A 427 -17.98 10.06 20.95
CA TYR A 427 -16.60 10.27 20.45
C TYR A 427 -16.48 11.32 19.35
N SER A 428 -17.55 11.90 18.82
CA SER A 428 -17.49 12.90 17.76
C SER A 428 -16.71 14.17 18.12
N SER A 429 -16.65 14.53 19.39
CA SER A 429 -15.84 15.67 19.88
C SER A 429 -14.34 15.39 19.86
N GLU A 430 -13.94 14.15 20.14
CA GLU A 430 -12.54 13.72 20.16
C GLU A 430 -12.07 13.34 18.75
N PHE A 431 -12.95 12.77 17.92
CA PHE A 431 -12.68 12.38 16.54
C PHE A 431 -13.63 13.08 15.56
N PRO A 432 -13.34 14.31 15.10
CA PRO A 432 -14.22 15.06 14.19
C PRO A 432 -14.50 14.38 12.85
N SER A 433 -13.61 13.47 12.41
CA SER A 433 -13.75 12.68 11.18
C SER A 433 -14.34 11.29 11.42
N LEU A 434 -14.92 11.02 12.60
CA LEU A 434 -15.52 9.72 12.94
C LEU A 434 -16.65 9.36 11.97
N LYS A 435 -16.53 8.19 11.37
CA LYS A 435 -17.55 7.60 10.50
C LYS A 435 -18.14 6.36 11.13
N THR A 436 -19.44 6.13 10.87
CA THR A 436 -20.12 4.92 11.30
C THR A 436 -20.76 4.23 10.11
N ARG A 437 -20.66 2.91 10.05
CA ARG A 437 -21.28 2.09 9.01
C ARG A 437 -22.05 0.95 9.62
N LEU A 438 -23.21 0.63 9.02
CA LEU A 438 -24.02 -0.55 9.37
C LEU A 438 -24.04 -1.51 8.18
N ARG A 439 -23.77 -2.77 8.45
CA ARG A 439 -23.84 -3.86 7.45
C ARG A 439 -24.74 -4.99 7.97
N ALA A 440 -25.40 -5.67 7.05
CA ALA A 440 -26.20 -6.85 7.34
C ALA A 440 -25.53 -8.11 6.78
N GLY A 441 -25.57 -9.22 7.54
CA GLY A 441 -25.04 -10.52 7.13
C GLY A 441 -24.01 -11.09 8.11
N ASN A 442 -23.27 -12.13 7.71
CA ASN A 442 -22.27 -12.76 8.57
C ASN A 442 -21.18 -11.75 8.97
N ALA A 443 -20.94 -11.60 10.28
CA ALA A 443 -20.07 -10.57 10.80
C ALA A 443 -18.62 -10.71 10.31
N GLY A 444 -18.08 -11.93 10.28
CA GLY A 444 -16.71 -12.17 9.78
C GLY A 444 -16.54 -11.76 8.32
N ASP A 445 -17.51 -12.11 7.46
CA ASP A 445 -17.47 -11.75 6.04
C ASP A 445 -17.56 -10.24 5.84
N ARG A 446 -18.47 -9.56 6.56
CA ARG A 446 -18.65 -8.11 6.43
C ARG A 446 -17.46 -7.31 6.93
N ILE A 447 -16.79 -7.78 7.98
CA ILE A 447 -15.57 -7.16 8.48
C ILE A 447 -14.44 -7.30 7.44
N LEU A 448 -14.23 -8.51 6.90
CA LEU A 448 -13.20 -8.75 5.88
C LEU A 448 -13.46 -7.96 4.60
N GLU A 449 -14.72 -7.90 4.14
CA GLU A 449 -15.10 -7.05 3.01
C GLU A 449 -14.81 -5.56 3.27
N GLU A 450 -15.03 -5.07 4.49
CA GLU A 450 -14.77 -3.68 4.83
C GLU A 450 -13.25 -3.40 4.89
N LEU A 451 -12.46 -4.35 5.40
CA LEU A 451 -11.00 -4.27 5.40
C LEU A 451 -10.41 -4.30 3.98
N ASP A 452 -11.03 -5.03 3.06
CA ASP A 452 -10.61 -5.06 1.66
C ASP A 452 -10.99 -3.77 0.91
N ARG A 453 -12.08 -3.10 1.30
CA ARG A 453 -12.53 -1.83 0.72
C ARG A 453 -11.76 -0.63 1.23
N GLY A 454 -11.49 -0.59 2.53
CA GLY A 454 -10.87 0.56 3.19
C GLY A 454 -9.36 0.45 3.29
N VAL A 455 -8.72 1.58 3.60
CA VAL A 455 -7.31 1.62 3.98
C VAL A 455 -7.25 1.76 5.49
N TYR A 456 -7.10 0.63 6.17
CA TYR A 456 -6.99 0.57 7.62
C TYR A 456 -5.61 0.06 8.05
N ASP A 457 -5.05 0.66 9.09
CA ASP A 457 -3.79 0.22 9.69
C ASP A 457 -4.01 -0.85 10.76
N MET A 458 -5.22 -0.91 11.33
CA MET A 458 -5.58 -1.86 12.36
C MET A 458 -7.11 -2.06 12.43
N VAL A 459 -7.55 -3.29 12.69
CA VAL A 459 -8.93 -3.60 13.06
C VAL A 459 -9.03 -3.94 14.55
N VAL A 460 -10.07 -3.44 15.21
CA VAL A 460 -10.33 -3.68 16.62
C VAL A 460 -11.59 -4.51 16.79
N LEU A 461 -11.46 -5.62 17.51
CA LEU A 461 -12.54 -6.57 17.76
C LEU A 461 -12.72 -6.81 19.25
N GLY A 462 -13.96 -7.08 19.68
CA GLY A 462 -14.24 -7.71 20.97
C GLY A 462 -13.82 -9.20 20.96
N CYS A 463 -13.40 -9.73 22.09
CA CYS A 463 -12.97 -11.13 22.20
C CYS A 463 -14.15 -12.12 22.15
N ARG A 464 -15.35 -11.71 22.55
CA ARG A 464 -16.52 -12.60 22.75
C ARG A 464 -17.72 -12.11 21.97
N GLY A 465 -18.22 -12.95 21.07
CA GLY A 465 -19.56 -12.81 20.50
C GLY A 465 -20.63 -13.36 21.44
N ARG A 466 -21.91 -13.02 21.20
CA ARG A 466 -23.07 -13.32 22.02
C ARG A 466 -23.41 -14.79 22.21
N HIS A 467 -22.92 -15.71 21.39
CA HIS A 467 -23.42 -17.06 21.24
C HIS A 467 -22.40 -18.18 21.50
N GLY A 468 -21.19 -17.85 22.02
CA GLY A 468 -20.18 -18.87 22.34
C GLY A 468 -20.12 -19.24 23.82
N PRO A 469 -19.68 -20.46 24.18
CA PRO A 469 -19.40 -20.83 25.56
C PRO A 469 -18.35 -19.87 26.14
N ALA A 470 -18.40 -19.63 27.45
CA ALA A 470 -17.62 -18.59 28.15
C ALA A 470 -16.09 -18.65 28.03
N ARG A 471 -15.55 -19.62 27.30
CA ARG A 471 -14.11 -19.92 27.15
C ARG A 471 -13.65 -20.25 25.73
N SER A 472 -14.39 -19.90 24.68
CA SER A 472 -13.92 -20.12 23.31
C SER A 472 -13.88 -18.81 22.51
N MET A 473 -12.91 -18.67 21.63
CA MET A 473 -12.83 -17.58 20.67
C MET A 473 -14.09 -17.58 19.79
N GLY A 474 -14.75 -16.42 19.63
CA GLY A 474 -15.93 -16.29 18.77
C GLY A 474 -15.60 -16.64 17.31
N SER A 475 -16.54 -17.29 16.60
CA SER A 475 -16.39 -17.67 15.20
C SER A 475 -16.00 -16.50 14.29
N THR A 476 -16.53 -15.31 14.55
CA THR A 476 -16.20 -14.05 13.85
C THR A 476 -14.74 -13.67 14.05
N THR A 477 -14.28 -13.63 15.31
CA THR A 477 -12.89 -13.28 15.65
C THR A 477 -11.92 -14.28 15.03
N GLY A 478 -12.20 -15.59 15.14
CA GLY A 478 -11.39 -16.64 14.53
C GLY A 478 -11.26 -16.49 13.02
N LYS A 479 -12.37 -16.19 12.34
CA LYS A 479 -12.37 -15.97 10.89
C LYS A 479 -11.53 -14.76 10.49
N VAL A 480 -11.70 -13.64 11.18
CA VAL A 480 -10.93 -12.42 10.89
C VAL A 480 -9.44 -12.63 11.18
N VAL A 481 -9.07 -13.28 12.29
CA VAL A 481 -7.67 -13.60 12.63
C VAL A 481 -6.98 -14.42 11.54
N MET A 482 -7.70 -15.37 10.94
CA MET A 482 -7.14 -16.25 9.90
C MET A 482 -7.00 -15.59 8.53
N GLN A 483 -7.81 -14.57 8.22
CA GLN A 483 -7.91 -14.05 6.84
C GLN A 483 -7.50 -12.58 6.71
N SER A 484 -7.40 -11.84 7.81
CA SER A 484 -7.02 -10.43 7.77
C SER A 484 -5.56 -10.24 7.35
N ARG A 485 -5.35 -9.26 6.50
CA ARG A 485 -4.02 -8.74 6.13
C ARG A 485 -3.61 -7.53 6.96
N VAL A 486 -4.49 -7.06 7.80
CA VAL A 486 -4.33 -5.89 8.65
C VAL A 486 -4.13 -6.35 10.09
N PRO A 487 -3.26 -5.73 10.87
CA PRO A 487 -3.10 -6.00 12.30
C PRO A 487 -4.44 -5.98 13.04
N ILE A 488 -4.62 -6.92 13.97
CA ILE A 488 -5.87 -7.13 14.67
C ILE A 488 -5.64 -6.89 16.16
N LEU A 489 -6.36 -5.95 16.73
CA LEU A 489 -6.39 -5.70 18.17
C LEU A 489 -7.65 -6.34 18.76
N ILE A 490 -7.45 -7.36 19.58
CA ILE A 490 -8.54 -8.06 20.28
C ILE A 490 -8.56 -7.57 21.73
N VAL A 491 -9.73 -7.09 22.19
CA VAL A 491 -9.89 -6.48 23.51
C VAL A 491 -10.82 -7.33 24.38
N PRO A 492 -10.27 -8.28 25.16
CA PRO A 492 -11.08 -9.09 26.11
C PRO A 492 -11.52 -8.26 27.32
N GLU A 493 -10.61 -7.49 27.90
CA GLU A 493 -10.87 -6.54 28.99
C GLU A 493 -10.13 -5.24 28.68
N ALA A 494 -10.83 -4.10 28.75
CA ALA A 494 -10.23 -2.81 28.48
C ALA A 494 -9.26 -2.41 29.61
N ARG A 495 -8.09 -1.91 29.21
CA ARG A 495 -7.12 -1.29 30.12
C ARG A 495 -7.25 0.23 30.09
N ARG A 496 -6.91 0.89 31.19
CA ARG A 496 -6.98 2.36 31.30
C ARG A 496 -5.74 3.06 30.74
N SER A 497 -4.65 2.32 30.50
CA SER A 497 -3.37 2.84 30.01
C SER A 497 -2.79 1.95 28.91
N LEU A 498 -1.83 2.49 28.17
CA LEU A 498 -0.97 1.76 27.23
C LEU A 498 0.47 2.19 27.52
N LYS A 499 1.00 1.78 28.68
CA LYS A 499 2.35 2.14 29.16
C LYS A 499 3.36 1.02 29.07
N LYS A 500 2.91 -0.25 29.10
CA LYS A 500 3.76 -1.42 29.03
C LYS A 500 3.25 -2.41 28.01
N ILE A 501 4.08 -2.75 27.02
CA ILE A 501 3.77 -3.67 25.94
C ILE A 501 4.69 -4.88 26.03
N LEU A 502 4.10 -6.08 26.04
CA LEU A 502 4.81 -7.34 25.94
C LEU A 502 4.82 -7.77 24.46
N ILE A 503 5.98 -7.83 23.85
CA ILE A 503 6.17 -8.25 22.45
C ILE A 503 6.75 -9.66 22.44
N CYS A 504 5.96 -10.63 21.98
CA CYS A 504 6.35 -12.04 21.94
C CYS A 504 6.92 -12.37 20.57
N MET A 505 8.22 -12.62 20.50
CA MET A 505 8.90 -12.97 19.26
C MET A 505 8.75 -14.45 18.92
N ALA A 506 8.18 -14.73 17.74
CA ALA A 506 8.18 -16.06 17.17
C ALA A 506 9.56 -16.47 16.63
N SER A 507 9.82 -17.78 16.53
CA SER A 507 11.10 -18.33 16.06
C SER A 507 11.40 -18.12 14.58
N GLY A 508 10.42 -17.63 13.77
CA GLY A 508 10.49 -17.47 12.31
C GLY A 508 10.76 -16.06 11.80
N VAL A 509 10.58 -15.86 10.49
CA VAL A 509 10.71 -14.56 9.79
C VAL A 509 9.62 -13.57 10.24
N SER A 510 8.47 -14.07 10.69
CA SER A 510 7.34 -13.31 11.21
C SER A 510 7.69 -12.41 12.40
N GLY A 511 8.65 -12.80 13.28
CA GLY A 511 9.05 -12.01 14.43
C GLY A 511 9.66 -10.63 14.15
N ARG A 512 9.82 -10.24 12.89
CA ARG A 512 10.28 -8.89 12.49
C ARG A 512 9.13 -7.88 12.42
N SER A 513 8.01 -8.28 11.86
CA SER A 513 6.84 -7.43 11.68
C SER A 513 6.20 -7.05 13.00
N ASP A 514 6.19 -7.98 13.95
CA ASP A 514 5.64 -7.79 15.29
C ASP A 514 6.38 -6.69 16.03
N VAL A 515 7.73 -6.80 16.06
CA VAL A 515 8.59 -5.82 16.73
C VAL A 515 8.45 -4.45 16.09
N ILE A 516 8.39 -4.37 14.75
CA ILE A 516 8.26 -3.11 14.04
C ILE A 516 6.89 -2.46 14.30
N PHE A 517 5.80 -3.21 14.18
CA PHE A 517 4.46 -2.66 14.38
C PHE A 517 4.18 -2.29 15.83
N ALA A 518 4.44 -3.22 16.76
CA ALA A 518 4.27 -2.96 18.18
C ALA A 518 5.23 -1.89 18.72
N GLY A 519 6.43 -1.80 18.16
CA GLY A 519 7.40 -0.75 18.45
C GLY A 519 6.93 0.63 18.02
N ARG A 520 6.34 0.76 16.82
CA ARG A 520 5.71 2.01 16.36
C ARG A 520 4.58 2.45 17.29
N LEU A 521 3.74 1.50 17.70
CA LEU A 521 2.66 1.76 18.64
C LEU A 521 3.22 2.18 20.02
N ALA A 522 4.22 1.48 20.52
CA ALA A 522 4.88 1.81 21.79
C ALA A 522 5.53 3.19 21.78
N GLY A 523 6.26 3.53 20.71
CA GLY A 523 6.89 4.84 20.55
C GLY A 523 5.89 5.99 20.58
N ARG A 524 4.76 5.86 19.87
CA ARG A 524 3.70 6.86 19.89
C ARG A 524 2.97 6.97 21.22
N ALA A 525 2.78 5.84 21.90
CA ALA A 525 2.17 5.79 23.22
C ALA A 525 3.10 6.24 24.35
N GLY A 526 4.39 6.48 24.09
CA GLY A 526 5.40 6.68 25.12
C GLY A 526 5.54 5.48 26.06
N ALA A 527 5.26 4.26 25.54
CA ALA A 527 5.24 3.03 26.31
C ALA A 527 6.61 2.35 26.37
N GLN A 528 6.83 1.57 27.43
CA GLN A 528 7.96 0.64 27.51
C GLN A 528 7.60 -0.67 26.81
N ALA A 529 8.56 -1.30 26.15
CA ALA A 529 8.40 -2.59 25.52
C ALA A 529 9.29 -3.65 26.17
N THR A 530 8.72 -4.81 26.47
CA THR A 530 9.49 -6.01 26.87
C THR A 530 9.44 -7.00 25.73
N LEU A 531 10.60 -7.37 25.22
CA LEU A 531 10.74 -8.36 24.16
C LEU A 531 10.91 -9.74 24.80
N LEU A 532 9.91 -10.59 24.66
CA LEU A 532 9.88 -11.94 25.21
C LEU A 532 10.13 -12.99 24.14
N HIS A 533 11.02 -13.91 24.43
CA HIS A 533 11.15 -15.17 23.70
C HIS A 533 10.97 -16.34 24.67
N VAL A 534 10.17 -17.34 24.26
CA VAL A 534 9.98 -18.57 25.01
C VAL A 534 10.68 -19.70 24.25
N MET A 535 11.67 -20.29 24.90
CA MET A 535 12.31 -21.51 24.43
C MET A 535 11.47 -22.71 24.87
N GLU A 536 11.01 -23.50 23.92
CA GLU A 536 10.33 -24.76 24.24
C GLU A 536 11.31 -25.71 24.92
N GLY A 537 10.97 -26.13 26.12
CA GLY A 537 11.69 -27.17 26.84
C GLY A 537 11.41 -28.54 26.23
N ASP A 538 12.29 -29.52 26.48
CA ASP A 538 12.07 -30.90 26.10
C ASP A 538 10.65 -31.35 26.43
N GLN A 539 9.84 -31.67 25.41
CA GLN A 539 8.54 -32.29 25.66
C GLN A 539 8.78 -33.71 26.22
N PRO A 540 8.32 -34.04 27.42
CA PRO A 540 8.39 -35.40 27.92
C PRO A 540 7.38 -36.25 27.12
N GLY A 541 7.83 -36.98 26.12
CA GLY A 541 6.96 -37.92 25.42
C GLY A 541 7.38 -38.40 24.03
N LEU A 542 8.43 -37.88 23.39
CA LEU A 542 8.97 -38.46 22.16
C LEU A 542 10.22 -39.28 22.49
N PRO A 543 10.24 -40.59 22.25
CA PRO A 543 11.46 -41.41 22.39
C PRO A 543 12.36 -41.16 21.18
N GLY A 544 13.44 -40.44 21.37
CA GLY A 544 14.49 -40.30 20.38
C GLY A 544 15.26 -38.99 20.45
N ALA A 545 16.42 -39.05 21.14
CA ALA A 545 17.51 -38.09 21.17
C ALA A 545 17.22 -36.72 21.82
N ALA A 546 17.74 -36.55 23.04
CA ALA A 546 18.04 -35.23 23.57
C ALA A 546 18.87 -34.45 22.55
N PRO A 547 18.52 -33.19 22.23
CA PRO A 547 19.32 -32.39 21.29
C PRO A 547 20.75 -32.30 21.83
N ASP A 548 21.72 -32.50 20.92
CA ASP A 548 23.13 -32.33 21.22
C ASP A 548 23.33 -31.01 21.97
N PRO A 549 24.07 -30.98 23.11
CA PRO A 549 24.35 -29.77 23.83
C PRO A 549 24.86 -28.61 22.96
N ARG A 550 25.60 -28.91 21.90
CA ARG A 550 26.06 -27.94 20.90
C ARG A 550 24.90 -27.31 20.11
N THR A 551 23.88 -28.08 19.76
CA THR A 551 22.69 -27.59 19.08
C THR A 551 21.87 -26.66 19.99
N THR A 552 21.76 -27.02 21.28
CA THR A 552 21.06 -26.20 22.26
C THR A 552 21.79 -24.88 22.52
N GLU A 553 23.12 -24.90 22.59
CA GLU A 553 23.96 -23.71 22.77
C GLU A 553 23.89 -22.80 21.52
N TYR A 554 23.98 -23.36 20.33
CA TYR A 554 23.79 -22.64 19.04
C TYR A 554 22.41 -21.98 18.93
N LEU A 555 21.34 -22.67 19.32
CA LEU A 555 19.98 -22.10 19.32
C LEU A 555 19.84 -20.96 20.34
N ARG A 556 20.49 -21.06 21.50
CA ARG A 556 20.54 -19.98 22.50
C ARG A 556 21.28 -18.75 21.97
N GLU A 557 22.42 -18.92 21.31
CA GLU A 557 23.18 -17.83 20.72
C GLU A 557 22.35 -17.12 19.62
N LEU A 558 21.74 -17.91 18.73
CA LEU A 558 20.89 -17.39 17.66
C LEU A 558 19.67 -16.60 18.19
N THR A 559 19.07 -17.10 19.27
CA THR A 559 17.95 -16.43 19.96
C THR A 559 18.39 -15.12 20.59
N THR A 560 19.54 -15.13 21.25
CA THR A 560 20.10 -13.93 21.90
C THR A 560 20.44 -12.86 20.86
N GLU A 561 21.01 -13.24 19.73
CA GLU A 561 21.30 -12.33 18.62
C GLU A 561 20.02 -11.71 18.05
N ARG A 562 18.97 -12.50 17.85
CA ARG A 562 17.67 -12.02 17.36
C ARG A 562 17.00 -11.05 18.32
N LEU A 563 17.00 -11.36 19.62
CA LEU A 563 16.48 -10.47 20.64
C LEU A 563 17.28 -9.16 20.69
N ALA A 564 18.60 -9.23 20.59
CA ALA A 564 19.47 -8.05 20.55
C ALA A 564 19.13 -7.16 19.32
N ARG A 565 18.88 -7.76 18.16
CA ARG A 565 18.43 -7.03 16.95
C ARG A 565 17.05 -6.40 17.17
N GLY A 566 16.12 -7.08 17.84
CA GLY A 566 14.82 -6.54 18.21
C GLY A 566 14.93 -5.33 19.14
N ILE A 567 15.78 -5.41 20.17
CA ILE A 567 16.07 -4.30 21.07
C ILE A 567 16.69 -3.11 20.34
N LEU A 568 17.62 -3.36 19.41
CA LEU A 568 18.17 -2.28 18.56
C LEU A 568 17.07 -1.59 17.74
N THR A 569 16.16 -2.36 17.16
CA THR A 569 15.03 -1.82 16.39
C THR A 569 14.13 -0.95 17.27
N LEU A 570 13.78 -1.39 18.47
CA LEU A 570 12.97 -0.63 19.42
C LEU A 570 13.69 0.65 19.89
N LYS A 571 14.98 0.57 20.18
CA LYS A 571 15.81 1.74 20.54
C LYS A 571 15.88 2.76 19.39
N LEU A 572 15.97 2.28 18.15
CA LEU A 572 15.92 3.13 16.96
C LEU A 572 14.62 3.95 16.88
N MET A 573 13.51 3.35 17.34
CA MET A 573 12.19 3.99 17.42
C MET A 573 12.01 4.85 18.68
N GLY A 574 13.05 5.01 19.50
CA GLY A 574 12.97 5.77 20.76
C GLY A 574 12.19 5.04 21.87
N VAL A 575 11.97 3.72 21.75
CA VAL A 575 11.19 2.94 22.70
C VAL A 575 12.12 2.38 23.80
N PRO A 576 11.91 2.75 25.08
CA PRO A 576 12.58 2.09 26.20
C PRO A 576 12.24 0.60 26.20
N SER A 577 13.26 -0.26 26.15
CA SER A 577 13.02 -1.69 25.95
C SER A 577 13.99 -2.57 26.71
N GLU A 578 13.46 -3.69 27.19
CA GLU A 578 14.21 -4.79 27.83
C GLU A 578 13.92 -6.11 27.12
N MET A 579 14.79 -7.11 27.32
CA MET A 579 14.58 -8.45 26.80
C MET A 579 14.43 -9.46 27.93
N LYS A 580 13.56 -10.46 27.71
CA LYS A 580 13.35 -11.59 28.61
C LYS A 580 13.35 -12.90 27.83
N VAL A 581 13.95 -13.91 28.40
CA VAL A 581 13.90 -15.28 27.87
C VAL A 581 13.29 -16.17 28.96
N ARG A 582 12.29 -16.95 28.58
CA ARG A 582 11.66 -17.96 29.44
C ARG A 582 11.80 -19.33 28.81
N GLN A 583 11.63 -20.38 29.60
CA GLN A 583 11.67 -21.75 29.13
C GLN A 583 10.40 -22.47 29.57
N GLY A 584 9.68 -23.12 28.64
CA GLY A 584 8.45 -23.83 28.92
C GLY A 584 7.50 -23.84 27.73
N VAL A 585 6.21 -24.10 27.99
CA VAL A 585 5.16 -24.05 26.98
C VAL A 585 4.86 -22.59 26.64
N ALA A 586 5.02 -22.19 25.38
CA ALA A 586 4.96 -20.81 24.94
C ALA A 586 3.72 -20.05 25.45
N ALA A 587 2.52 -20.62 25.29
CA ALA A 587 1.28 -19.98 25.74
C ALA A 587 1.23 -19.75 27.26
N ALA A 588 1.67 -20.74 28.06
CA ALA A 588 1.68 -20.63 29.51
C ALA A 588 2.64 -19.57 30.00
N GLU A 589 3.87 -19.53 29.44
CA GLU A 589 4.91 -18.58 29.81
C GLU A 589 4.57 -17.14 29.41
N ILE A 590 3.94 -16.96 28.23
CA ILE A 590 3.45 -15.65 27.77
C ILE A 590 2.37 -15.13 28.71
N LEU A 591 1.40 -15.96 29.08
CA LEU A 591 0.29 -15.57 29.96
C LEU A 591 0.79 -15.27 31.39
N GLU A 592 1.74 -16.05 31.90
CA GLU A 592 2.36 -15.82 33.21
C GLU A 592 3.17 -14.53 33.23
N GLU A 593 3.98 -14.27 32.18
CA GLU A 593 4.72 -13.01 32.09
C GLU A 593 3.76 -11.82 31.95
N ALA A 594 2.72 -11.95 31.14
CA ALA A 594 1.73 -10.89 30.96
C ALA A 594 1.00 -10.54 32.27
N ARG A 595 0.80 -11.54 33.14
CA ARG A 595 0.18 -11.38 34.46
C ARG A 595 1.14 -10.78 35.48
N SER A 596 2.33 -11.34 35.59
CA SER A 596 3.33 -10.94 36.63
C SER A 596 3.96 -9.57 36.34
N GLY A 597 4.13 -9.21 35.08
CA GLY A 597 4.73 -7.94 34.66
C GLY A 597 3.76 -6.77 34.54
N ASP A 598 2.45 -6.99 34.76
CA ASP A 598 1.37 -5.99 34.66
C ASP A 598 1.38 -5.20 33.32
N TYR A 599 1.45 -5.95 32.22
CA TYR A 599 1.42 -5.36 30.87
C TYR A 599 0.01 -4.92 30.46
N ASP A 600 -0.05 -3.86 29.65
CA ASP A 600 -1.29 -3.30 29.13
C ASP A 600 -1.73 -3.95 27.82
N LEU A 601 -0.75 -4.46 27.04
CA LEU A 601 -0.95 -5.06 25.73
C LEU A 601 0.04 -6.23 25.52
N ILE A 602 -0.44 -7.31 24.93
CA ILE A 602 0.38 -8.41 24.42
C ILE A 602 0.40 -8.34 22.90
N ALA A 603 1.58 -8.29 22.28
CA ALA A 603 1.74 -8.34 20.85
C ALA A 603 2.29 -9.71 20.42
N LEU A 604 1.58 -10.35 19.48
CA LEU A 604 1.91 -11.66 18.91
C LEU A 604 2.08 -11.52 17.41
N GLY A 605 3.07 -12.20 16.83
CA GLY A 605 3.13 -12.43 15.39
C GLY A 605 2.18 -13.53 14.95
N ALA A 606 1.47 -13.30 13.87
CA ALA A 606 0.77 -14.38 13.21
C ALA A 606 1.81 -15.27 12.51
N LEU A 607 1.75 -16.55 12.78
CA LEU A 607 2.56 -17.53 12.08
C LEU A 607 2.17 -17.56 10.60
N GLU A 608 3.15 -17.87 9.72
CA GLU A 608 2.86 -18.14 8.31
C GLU A 608 1.74 -19.18 8.21
N PRO A 609 0.82 -19.04 7.22
CA PRO A 609 -0.21 -20.04 7.01
C PRO A 609 0.49 -21.40 6.85
N PRO A 610 0.02 -22.44 7.55
CA PRO A 610 0.69 -23.74 7.56
C PRO A 610 0.78 -24.28 6.14
N ARG A 611 2.01 -24.59 5.69
CA ARG A 611 2.26 -25.37 4.46
C ARG A 611 1.87 -26.85 4.62
N SER A 612 1.52 -27.25 5.83
CA SER A 612 1.02 -28.58 6.22
C SER A 612 0.05 -28.41 7.38
N GLU A 613 -0.83 -29.40 7.58
CA GLU A 613 -1.87 -29.44 8.63
C GLU A 613 -1.35 -29.39 10.09
N ASP A 614 -0.10 -29.07 10.31
CA ASP A 614 0.54 -29.01 11.63
C ASP A 614 0.18 -27.72 12.39
N SER A 615 -0.55 -27.95 13.45
CA SER A 615 -1.42 -27.13 14.24
C SER A 615 -0.78 -26.20 15.29
N ASP A 616 0.54 -26.13 15.46
CA ASP A 616 1.14 -25.58 16.69
C ASP A 616 1.00 -24.06 16.86
N GLY A 617 1.07 -23.30 15.79
CA GLY A 617 1.00 -21.85 15.90
C GLY A 617 -0.42 -21.31 16.05
N ARG A 618 -1.41 -21.97 15.47
CA ARG A 618 -2.81 -21.65 15.68
C ARG A 618 -3.21 -21.95 17.14
N ALA A 619 -2.73 -23.06 17.68
CA ALA A 619 -2.95 -23.44 19.06
C ALA A 619 -2.41 -22.37 20.05
N LEU A 620 -1.27 -21.73 19.77
CA LEU A 620 -0.71 -20.66 20.59
C LEU A 620 -1.64 -19.44 20.66
N ILE A 621 -2.06 -18.92 19.49
CA ILE A 621 -2.94 -17.75 19.42
C ILE A 621 -4.29 -18.05 20.09
N ASP A 622 -4.88 -19.21 19.80
CA ASP A 622 -6.17 -19.64 20.38
C ASP A 622 -6.08 -19.71 21.91
N VAL A 623 -5.04 -20.35 22.46
CA VAL A 623 -4.83 -20.48 23.91
C VAL A 623 -4.59 -19.12 24.56
N VAL A 624 -3.77 -18.27 23.94
CA VAL A 624 -3.52 -16.92 24.50
C VAL A 624 -4.80 -16.10 24.48
N LEU A 625 -5.57 -16.09 23.40
CA LEU A 625 -6.83 -15.34 23.31
C LEU A 625 -7.90 -15.86 24.27
N GLU A 626 -7.94 -17.17 24.52
CA GLU A 626 -8.87 -17.78 25.47
C GLU A 626 -8.60 -17.39 26.92
N HIS A 627 -7.32 -17.23 27.29
CA HIS A 627 -6.93 -17.02 28.68
C HIS A 627 -6.40 -15.61 28.98
N ALA A 628 -6.10 -14.79 27.95
CA ALA A 628 -5.64 -13.42 28.16
C ALA A 628 -6.75 -12.54 28.73
N ARG A 629 -6.42 -11.84 29.82
CA ARG A 629 -7.23 -10.75 30.38
C ARG A 629 -6.74 -9.37 29.95
N ARG A 630 -5.87 -9.32 28.97
CA ARG A 630 -5.23 -8.13 28.41
C ARG A 630 -5.58 -8.01 26.95
N PRO A 631 -5.63 -6.81 26.39
CA PRO A 631 -5.65 -6.62 24.95
C PRO A 631 -4.52 -7.38 24.26
N VAL A 632 -4.84 -8.03 23.14
CA VAL A 632 -3.91 -8.81 22.34
C VAL A 632 -3.86 -8.24 20.93
N LEU A 633 -2.68 -7.82 20.51
CA LEU A 633 -2.41 -7.37 19.14
C LEU A 633 -1.81 -8.54 18.35
N ILE A 634 -2.45 -8.92 17.26
CA ILE A 634 -1.96 -9.93 16.32
C ILE A 634 -1.48 -9.22 15.07
N VAL A 635 -0.20 -9.39 14.75
CA VAL A 635 0.40 -8.78 13.55
C VAL A 635 0.56 -9.85 12.49
N PRO A 636 -0.12 -9.75 11.33
CA PRO A 636 -0.01 -10.72 10.26
C PRO A 636 1.39 -10.75 9.66
N ALA A 637 1.81 -11.92 9.18
CA ALA A 637 3.08 -12.06 8.48
C ALA A 637 3.08 -11.23 7.17
N PRO A 638 4.21 -10.59 6.82
CA PRO A 638 4.32 -9.87 5.56
C PRO A 638 4.17 -10.87 4.41
N GLN A 639 3.25 -10.58 3.48
CA GLN A 639 3.20 -11.35 2.24
C GLN A 639 4.43 -11.00 1.41
N GLU A 640 5.24 -11.99 1.05
CA GLU A 640 6.22 -11.85 -0.02
C GLU A 640 5.47 -11.35 -1.26
N LYS A 641 5.83 -10.15 -1.71
CA LYS A 641 5.40 -9.69 -3.03
C LYS A 641 5.96 -10.71 -4.00
N GLY A 642 5.09 -11.53 -4.58
CA GLY A 642 5.48 -12.44 -5.66
C GLY A 642 6.25 -11.64 -6.71
N THR A 643 7.50 -12.03 -6.89
CA THR A 643 8.44 -11.52 -7.89
C THR A 643 7.88 -11.71 -9.30
#